data_6e095a75d41d21635c4c49f5085b8022
#
_entry.id   6e095a75d41d21635c4c49f5085b8022
#
_cell.length_a   1.000
_cell.length_b   1.000
_cell.length_c   1.000
_cell.angle_alpha   90.00
_cell.angle_beta   90.00
_cell.angle_gamma   90.00
#
_symmetry.space_group_name_H-M   'P 1'
#
loop_
_entity.id
_entity.type
_entity.pdbx_description
1 polymer ?
#
loop_
_entity_poly.entity_id
_entity_poly.type
_entity_poly.pdbx_seq_one_letter_code
_entity_poly.pdbx_strand_id
1 'polypeptide(L)'
;MVMLVQCRLSVLALMLLLTSGVSGGVSGALAQTASPPEQQRLDPESPMAPMADIGVEWPDMVDAPSAITTDKPAEVASDTDADALRYTIAIVGLDPLVRIGIAGQFDALSALRAGEKDKANAAQINRRARDDADLLAALLKNSGYYDAAVEPEVARQDDGKLAVSLRAESGPLYRFADVSVTGLEDTGDKAGALRDAFGVVTRDPVNADVILAGRTALIDRLKREGAPFASVGDPKIIVDHETQTATLALTINAGGEQKVGRFNVIGNRAPFGAKHVAQIARFQSGDVYDQAKVDDLKRALIATGLASSVTVSPVPSETAGVADIAVSLEPAPLRTIAGELGYGTGEGIRLTGSWTNRNLLPPEGAVTLRGLLGTREQALGAVLRQSNYGKRDQALNARIGGTRSNFDAFKATTFEIAAGIERQSNILWQKKWTWSAGVELITSDERDIVGTDVSRRRTFFVGALPLSLNYDGSDDLLDATRGFRLGLRASPEVSLQNGAFGYVRSQFDGSFYVPTGKRITLAGRARLGTIAGAKSSAIAPSRRFYAGGGGSVRGYGFQQIGPRDTANDPDGGRSLAEFALEARIRFGPFGVVPFIDAGNIYSRALPNFSGLRYGAGLGLRYHSNFGPIRIDVGTPINRQPGDTRITVFVSLGQAF
;
A
#
# COMPACT_ATOMS: atom_id res chain seq x y z
N MET A 1 43.37 27.17 -3.01
CA MET A 1 42.84 28.08 -4.05
C MET A 1 42.59 27.40 -5.40
N VAL A 2 43.00 26.15 -5.60
CA VAL A 2 42.78 25.40 -6.86
C VAL A 2 41.53 24.53 -6.83
N MET A 3 41.00 24.19 -5.64
CA MET A 3 39.83 23.30 -5.47
C MET A 3 38.50 24.02 -5.57
N LEU A 4 38.44 25.35 -5.46
CA LEU A 4 37.24 26.18 -5.59
C LEU A 4 36.90 26.56 -7.05
N VAL A 5 37.82 26.41 -7.98
CA VAL A 5 37.61 26.74 -9.41
C VAL A 5 36.99 25.57 -10.17
N GLN A 6 37.25 24.32 -9.77
CA GLN A 6 36.62 23.13 -10.41
C GLN A 6 35.15 22.95 -10.07
N CYS A 7 34.73 23.39 -8.89
CA CYS A 7 33.30 23.31 -8.49
C CYS A 7 32.42 24.34 -9.22
N ARG A 8 32.97 25.47 -9.65
CA ARG A 8 32.25 26.48 -10.43
C ARG A 8 32.01 26.12 -11.88
N LEU A 9 32.91 25.34 -12.47
CA LEU A 9 32.76 24.86 -13.86
C LEU A 9 31.74 23.73 -14.00
N SER A 10 31.57 22.87 -12.99
CA SER A 10 30.59 21.78 -13.04
C SER A 10 29.14 22.27 -12.90
N VAL A 11 28.89 23.34 -12.18
CA VAL A 11 27.53 23.93 -12.03
C VAL A 11 27.12 24.72 -13.27
N LEU A 12 28.10 25.37 -13.94
CA LEU A 12 27.85 26.10 -15.21
C LEU A 12 27.61 25.14 -16.38
N ALA A 13 28.28 23.98 -16.40
CA ALA A 13 28.04 22.94 -17.41
C ALA A 13 26.65 22.28 -17.27
N LEU A 14 26.11 22.17 -16.07
CA LEU A 14 24.76 21.63 -15.86
C LEU A 14 23.66 22.62 -16.27
N MET A 15 23.90 23.92 -16.13
CA MET A 15 22.95 24.95 -16.62
C MET A 15 23.02 25.13 -18.15
N LEU A 16 24.18 24.93 -18.78
CA LEU A 16 24.34 25.01 -20.25
C LEU A 16 23.71 23.80 -20.98
N LEU A 17 23.61 22.63 -20.32
CA LEU A 17 22.96 21.44 -20.89
C LEU A 17 21.41 21.54 -20.85
N LEU A 18 20.85 22.43 -20.05
CA LEU A 18 19.40 22.68 -19.99
C LEU A 18 18.92 23.74 -20.98
N THR A 19 19.82 24.57 -21.54
CA THR A 19 19.47 25.64 -22.52
C THR A 19 19.79 25.27 -23.98
N SER A 20 20.49 24.18 -24.24
CA SER A 20 20.85 23.75 -25.62
C SER A 20 19.91 22.71 -26.24
N GLY A 21 18.77 22.40 -25.60
CA GLY A 21 17.79 21.41 -26.08
C GLY A 21 16.59 21.97 -26.86
N VAL A 22 16.52 23.26 -27.14
CA VAL A 22 15.36 23.88 -27.84
C VAL A 22 15.84 24.78 -28.97
N SER A 23 16.62 24.27 -29.92
CA SER A 23 16.77 24.86 -31.23
C SER A 23 17.29 23.81 -32.24
N GLY A 24 16.42 22.94 -32.67
CA GLY A 24 16.64 22.02 -33.78
C GLY A 24 15.50 22.20 -34.79
N GLY A 25 15.84 22.83 -35.90
CA GLY A 25 14.97 23.32 -36.94
C GLY A 25 14.00 22.29 -37.56
N VAL A 26 12.87 22.77 -37.92
CA VAL A 26 11.91 22.16 -38.81
C VAL A 26 12.56 22.09 -40.21
N SER A 27 13.00 20.92 -40.62
CA SER A 27 13.25 20.59 -42.02
C SER A 27 12.24 19.55 -42.44
N GLY A 28 11.36 19.93 -43.33
CA GLY A 28 10.30 19.10 -43.87
C GLY A 28 10.84 17.88 -44.60
N ALA A 29 10.40 16.72 -44.16
CA ALA A 29 10.34 15.53 -44.99
C ALA A 29 8.85 15.09 -44.99
N LEU A 30 8.23 15.17 -46.16
CA LEU A 30 6.93 14.60 -46.46
C LEU A 30 7.05 13.07 -46.25
N ALA A 31 6.68 12.59 -45.11
CA ALA A 31 6.40 11.19 -44.87
C ALA A 31 4.89 11.00 -44.84
N GLN A 32 4.42 10.12 -45.71
CA GLN A 32 3.06 9.70 -45.87
C GLN A 32 2.41 9.43 -44.50
N THR A 33 1.29 10.09 -44.26
CA THR A 33 0.42 9.84 -43.13
C THR A 33 -0.14 8.42 -43.20
N ALA A 34 0.47 7.48 -42.45
CA ALA A 34 -0.24 6.30 -42.01
C ALA A 34 -1.24 6.76 -40.93
N SER A 35 -2.52 6.62 -41.21
CA SER A 35 -3.60 6.86 -40.29
C SER A 35 -3.36 6.05 -39.01
N PRO A 36 -3.61 6.60 -37.81
CA PRO A 36 -3.56 5.78 -36.58
C PRO A 36 -4.56 4.62 -36.74
N PRO A 37 -4.26 3.42 -36.22
CA PRO A 37 -5.21 2.32 -36.26
C PRO A 37 -6.47 2.78 -35.51
N GLU A 38 -7.57 2.75 -36.23
CA GLU A 38 -8.93 2.98 -35.75
C GLU A 38 -9.13 2.04 -34.55
N GLN A 39 -9.36 2.58 -33.36
CA GLN A 39 -9.75 1.79 -32.20
C GLN A 39 -11.06 1.09 -32.56
N GLN A 40 -10.97 -0.19 -32.94
CA GLN A 40 -12.13 -1.05 -33.11
C GLN A 40 -12.91 -1.04 -31.79
N ARG A 41 -14.07 -0.39 -31.79
CA ARG A 41 -15.09 -0.60 -30.77
C ARG A 41 -15.38 -2.11 -30.76
N LEU A 42 -15.12 -2.75 -29.64
CA LEU A 42 -15.51 -4.14 -29.41
C LEU A 42 -17.04 -4.20 -29.53
N ASP A 43 -17.52 -4.85 -30.58
CA ASP A 43 -18.92 -5.18 -30.74
C ASP A 43 -19.23 -6.33 -29.76
N PRO A 44 -20.19 -6.16 -28.81
CA PRO A 44 -20.52 -7.18 -27.82
C PRO A 44 -21.05 -8.49 -28.43
N GLU A 45 -21.45 -8.48 -29.71
CA GLU A 45 -21.97 -9.64 -30.43
C GLU A 45 -20.95 -10.31 -31.37
N SER A 46 -19.73 -9.80 -31.46
CA SER A 46 -18.66 -10.43 -32.23
C SER A 46 -18.19 -11.73 -31.57
N PRO A 47 -18.08 -12.84 -32.31
CA PRO A 47 -17.45 -14.04 -31.76
C PRO A 47 -16.01 -13.73 -31.36
N MET A 48 -15.61 -14.13 -30.12
CA MET A 48 -14.26 -13.94 -29.64
C MET A 48 -13.26 -14.57 -30.61
N ALA A 49 -12.25 -13.80 -31.02
CA ALA A 49 -11.15 -14.33 -31.80
C ALA A 49 -10.45 -15.46 -31.01
N PRO A 50 -9.99 -16.52 -31.67
CA PRO A 50 -9.22 -17.57 -30.99
C PRO A 50 -8.05 -16.93 -30.24
N MET A 51 -7.83 -17.33 -28.98
CA MET A 51 -6.66 -16.88 -28.22
C MET A 51 -5.40 -17.23 -29.00
N ALA A 52 -4.46 -16.29 -29.07
CA ALA A 52 -3.15 -16.56 -29.63
C ALA A 52 -2.50 -17.71 -28.85
N ASP A 53 -1.87 -18.62 -29.59
CA ASP A 53 -1.11 -19.74 -29.04
C ASP A 53 -0.06 -19.22 -28.07
N ILE A 54 -0.19 -19.56 -26.78
CA ILE A 54 0.72 -19.14 -25.71
C ILE A 54 1.97 -20.02 -25.62
N GLY A 55 2.23 -20.88 -26.62
CA GLY A 55 3.50 -21.62 -26.74
C GLY A 55 3.73 -22.69 -25.67
N VAL A 56 2.66 -23.21 -25.07
CA VAL A 56 2.74 -24.37 -24.18
C VAL A 56 2.37 -25.60 -24.99
N GLU A 57 3.36 -26.43 -25.31
CA GLU A 57 3.11 -27.78 -25.91
C GLU A 57 2.34 -28.63 -24.91
N TRP A 58 1.10 -28.97 -25.27
CA TRP A 58 0.32 -29.97 -24.56
C TRP A 58 0.86 -31.38 -24.91
N PRO A 59 0.97 -32.30 -23.93
CA PRO A 59 1.37 -33.68 -24.24
C PRO A 59 0.36 -34.32 -25.16
N ASP A 60 0.87 -34.94 -26.23
CA ASP A 60 0.10 -35.70 -27.22
C ASP A 60 -0.76 -36.75 -26.54
N MET A 61 -2.06 -36.59 -26.59
CA MET A 61 -3.00 -37.65 -26.25
C MET A 61 -3.10 -38.59 -27.44
N VAL A 62 -2.59 -39.78 -27.25
CA VAL A 62 -2.55 -40.87 -28.22
C VAL A 62 -3.95 -41.14 -28.79
N ASP A 63 -4.01 -41.22 -30.12
CA ASP A 63 -5.16 -41.50 -30.96
C ASP A 63 -6.03 -42.65 -30.45
N ALA A 64 -7.30 -42.38 -30.22
CA ALA A 64 -8.36 -43.37 -30.24
C ALA A 64 -9.02 -43.36 -31.64
N PRO A 65 -9.33 -44.51 -32.24
CA PRO A 65 -9.66 -44.62 -33.67
C PRO A 65 -11.00 -43.95 -34.00
N SER A 66 -10.94 -43.11 -35.01
CA SER A 66 -12.11 -42.51 -35.68
C SER A 66 -12.93 -43.56 -36.41
N ALA A 67 -14.15 -43.76 -36.02
CA ALA A 67 -15.21 -44.19 -36.91
C ALA A 67 -16.58 -43.82 -36.29
N ILE A 68 -17.16 -42.72 -36.72
CA ILE A 68 -18.62 -42.62 -36.93
C ILE A 68 -18.86 -41.44 -37.88
N THR A 69 -19.51 -41.75 -38.96
CA THR A 69 -19.99 -40.93 -40.07
C THR A 69 -20.78 -39.69 -39.60
N THR A 70 -20.47 -38.58 -40.24
CA THR A 70 -21.22 -37.32 -40.21
C THR A 70 -22.64 -37.50 -40.73
N ASP A 71 -23.58 -37.45 -39.81
CA ASP A 71 -24.93 -36.96 -40.12
C ASP A 71 -25.12 -35.62 -39.40
N LYS A 72 -25.45 -34.62 -40.22
CA LYS A 72 -25.75 -33.25 -39.80
C LYS A 72 -26.90 -33.27 -38.79
N PRO A 73 -26.73 -32.86 -37.52
CA PRO A 73 -27.87 -32.75 -36.65
C PRO A 73 -28.77 -31.61 -37.13
N ALA A 74 -30.01 -31.96 -37.39
CA ALA A 74 -31.07 -31.01 -37.62
C ALA A 74 -31.07 -29.96 -36.49
N GLU A 75 -31.25 -28.72 -36.91
CA GLU A 75 -31.54 -27.57 -36.06
C GLU A 75 -32.75 -27.91 -35.18
N VAL A 76 -32.47 -28.35 -33.94
CA VAL A 76 -33.51 -28.53 -32.94
C VAL A 76 -33.87 -27.10 -32.48
N ALA A 77 -35.02 -26.67 -32.95
CA ALA A 77 -35.66 -25.44 -32.49
C ALA A 77 -35.56 -25.33 -30.97
N SER A 78 -35.08 -24.21 -30.53
CA SER A 78 -35.11 -23.79 -29.11
C SER A 78 -36.59 -23.70 -28.67
N ASP A 79 -37.07 -24.78 -28.11
CA ASP A 79 -38.41 -24.82 -27.56
C ASP A 79 -38.41 -24.11 -26.20
N THR A 80 -38.90 -22.91 -26.27
CA THR A 80 -39.71 -22.17 -25.29
C THR A 80 -39.37 -22.22 -23.79
N ASP A 81 -39.27 -21.03 -23.26
CA ASP A 81 -39.33 -20.52 -21.87
C ASP A 81 -40.40 -21.17 -20.95
N ALA A 82 -41.12 -22.17 -21.39
CA ALA A 82 -42.24 -22.79 -20.67
C ALA A 82 -41.81 -23.78 -19.57
N ASP A 83 -40.57 -24.32 -19.59
CA ASP A 83 -40.08 -25.31 -18.62
C ASP A 83 -38.99 -24.81 -17.66
N ALA A 84 -38.80 -23.52 -17.55
CA ALA A 84 -37.81 -22.95 -16.65
C ALA A 84 -38.32 -22.96 -15.18
N LEU A 85 -37.79 -23.87 -14.40
CA LEU A 85 -38.20 -24.09 -13.01
C LEU A 85 -37.25 -23.37 -12.03
N ARG A 86 -37.80 -22.95 -10.90
CA ARG A 86 -37.00 -22.54 -9.72
C ARG A 86 -36.94 -23.71 -8.74
N TYR A 87 -35.88 -23.75 -7.93
CA TYR A 87 -35.70 -24.81 -6.96
C TYR A 87 -35.20 -24.29 -5.61
N THR A 88 -35.41 -25.09 -4.58
CA THR A 88 -34.86 -24.90 -3.23
C THR A 88 -33.92 -26.05 -2.91
N ILE A 89 -32.89 -25.79 -2.08
CA ILE A 89 -31.87 -26.77 -1.73
C ILE A 89 -31.89 -27.04 -0.24
N ALA A 90 -31.93 -28.31 0.15
CA ALA A 90 -31.83 -28.76 1.53
C ALA A 90 -30.80 -29.92 1.64
N ILE A 91 -29.96 -29.87 2.66
CA ILE A 91 -29.14 -31.01 3.09
C ILE A 91 -29.84 -31.62 4.31
N VAL A 92 -30.18 -32.90 4.22
CA VAL A 92 -30.91 -33.62 5.26
C VAL A 92 -30.16 -34.88 5.69
N GLY A 93 -30.35 -35.32 6.94
CA GLY A 93 -29.75 -36.54 7.47
C GLY A 93 -28.38 -36.36 8.16
N LEU A 94 -27.75 -35.20 8.07
CA LEU A 94 -26.48 -34.92 8.75
C LEU A 94 -26.71 -34.36 10.17
N ASP A 95 -25.84 -34.79 11.09
CA ASP A 95 -25.69 -34.11 12.38
C ASP A 95 -25.46 -32.61 12.22
N PRO A 96 -26.08 -31.75 13.01
CA PRO A 96 -25.92 -30.29 12.90
C PRO A 96 -24.47 -29.81 12.94
N LEU A 97 -23.60 -30.42 13.75
CA LEU A 97 -22.17 -30.04 13.85
C LEU A 97 -21.41 -30.42 12.58
N VAL A 98 -21.67 -31.61 12.02
CA VAL A 98 -21.08 -32.07 10.74
C VAL A 98 -21.51 -31.11 9.62
N ARG A 99 -22.79 -30.80 9.55
CA ARG A 99 -23.34 -29.89 8.55
C ARG A 99 -22.73 -28.50 8.64
N ILE A 100 -22.56 -27.94 9.85
CA ILE A 100 -21.93 -26.63 10.04
C ILE A 100 -20.46 -26.66 9.56
N GLY A 101 -19.73 -27.75 9.84
CA GLY A 101 -18.31 -27.88 9.45
C GLY A 101 -18.08 -27.84 7.94
N ILE A 102 -18.99 -28.38 7.12
CA ILE A 102 -18.84 -28.46 5.66
C ILE A 102 -19.66 -27.41 4.90
N ALA A 103 -20.61 -26.72 5.54
CA ALA A 103 -21.56 -25.82 4.87
C ALA A 103 -20.86 -24.72 4.07
N GLY A 104 -19.83 -24.12 4.61
CA GLY A 104 -19.11 -23.04 3.93
C GLY A 104 -18.40 -23.49 2.65
N GLN A 105 -17.79 -24.68 2.67
CA GLN A 105 -17.11 -25.25 1.50
C GLN A 105 -18.15 -25.72 0.46
N PHE A 106 -19.22 -26.38 0.92
CA PHE A 106 -20.31 -26.81 0.06
C PHE A 106 -20.96 -25.62 -0.65
N ASP A 107 -21.37 -24.58 0.09
CA ASP A 107 -22.04 -23.39 -0.48
C ASP A 107 -21.13 -22.65 -1.49
N ALA A 108 -19.80 -22.67 -1.31
CA ALA A 108 -18.85 -22.04 -2.22
C ALA A 108 -18.64 -22.82 -3.54
N LEU A 109 -18.82 -24.14 -3.52
CA LEU A 109 -18.50 -25.04 -4.65
C LEU A 109 -19.75 -25.63 -5.32
N SER A 110 -20.93 -25.53 -4.69
CA SER A 110 -22.17 -26.16 -5.15
C SER A 110 -22.67 -25.55 -6.46
N ALA A 111 -22.90 -26.40 -7.45
CA ALA A 111 -23.49 -26.03 -8.73
C ALA A 111 -24.97 -25.62 -8.58
N LEU A 112 -25.68 -26.20 -7.62
CA LEU A 112 -27.06 -25.80 -7.27
C LEU A 112 -27.08 -24.40 -6.66
N ARG A 113 -26.18 -24.08 -5.71
CA ARG A 113 -26.10 -22.75 -5.11
C ARG A 113 -25.71 -21.68 -6.13
N ALA A 114 -24.76 -21.97 -6.98
CA ALA A 114 -24.34 -21.05 -8.05
C ALA A 114 -25.50 -20.73 -8.99
N GLY A 115 -26.35 -21.71 -9.30
CA GLY A 115 -27.48 -21.57 -10.21
C GLY A 115 -28.85 -21.30 -9.56
N GLU A 116 -28.92 -21.01 -8.25
CA GLU A 116 -30.19 -20.86 -7.49
C GLU A 116 -31.06 -19.71 -8.00
N LYS A 117 -30.45 -18.68 -8.55
CA LYS A 117 -31.15 -17.50 -9.11
C LYS A 117 -31.49 -17.65 -10.58
N ASP A 118 -30.90 -18.64 -11.27
CA ASP A 118 -31.07 -18.85 -12.68
C ASP A 118 -32.26 -19.78 -12.96
N LYS A 119 -32.93 -19.57 -14.07
CA LYS A 119 -33.95 -20.48 -14.56
C LYS A 119 -33.23 -21.69 -15.18
N ALA A 120 -33.63 -22.90 -14.80
CA ALA A 120 -33.08 -24.13 -15.36
C ALA A 120 -34.18 -25.15 -15.64
N ASN A 121 -33.98 -26.02 -16.62
CA ASN A 121 -34.91 -27.13 -16.84
C ASN A 121 -34.66 -28.27 -15.84
N ALA A 122 -35.63 -29.20 -15.73
CA ALA A 122 -35.57 -30.29 -14.76
C ALA A 122 -34.33 -31.21 -14.98
N ALA A 123 -33.86 -31.38 -16.22
CA ALA A 123 -32.69 -32.20 -16.53
C ALA A 123 -31.40 -31.54 -16.02
N GLN A 124 -31.28 -30.21 -16.17
CA GLN A 124 -30.15 -29.43 -15.65
C GLN A 124 -30.12 -29.44 -14.11
N ILE A 125 -31.29 -29.31 -13.46
CA ILE A 125 -31.39 -29.35 -12.00
C ILE A 125 -31.01 -30.75 -11.50
N ASN A 126 -31.47 -31.82 -12.13
CA ASN A 126 -31.11 -33.19 -11.77
C ASN A 126 -29.62 -33.45 -11.94
N ARG A 127 -28.98 -32.90 -12.99
CA ARG A 127 -27.53 -33.03 -13.19
C ARG A 127 -26.77 -32.31 -12.07
N ARG A 128 -27.12 -31.05 -11.80
CA ARG A 128 -26.51 -30.27 -10.69
C ARG A 128 -26.71 -30.96 -9.34
N ALA A 129 -27.86 -31.59 -9.11
CA ALA A 129 -28.13 -32.33 -7.90
C ALA A 129 -27.20 -33.57 -7.73
N ARG A 130 -26.88 -34.27 -8.80
CA ARG A 130 -25.90 -35.35 -8.74
C ARG A 130 -24.49 -34.85 -8.54
N ASP A 131 -24.10 -33.82 -9.29
CA ASP A 131 -22.79 -33.20 -9.13
C ASP A 131 -22.58 -32.69 -7.67
N ASP A 132 -23.61 -32.12 -7.05
CA ASP A 132 -23.58 -31.66 -5.67
C ASP A 132 -23.66 -32.81 -4.65
N ALA A 133 -24.32 -33.92 -4.97
CA ALA A 133 -24.28 -35.12 -4.13
C ALA A 133 -22.87 -35.71 -4.08
N ASP A 134 -22.20 -35.80 -5.24
CA ASP A 134 -20.81 -36.26 -5.33
C ASP A 134 -19.86 -35.31 -4.59
N LEU A 135 -20.07 -33.98 -4.74
CA LEU A 135 -19.32 -32.97 -4.01
C LEU A 135 -19.49 -33.13 -2.48
N LEU A 136 -20.72 -33.28 -2.01
CA LEU A 136 -21.01 -33.44 -0.58
C LEU A 136 -20.39 -34.73 -0.03
N ALA A 137 -20.47 -35.84 -0.77
CA ALA A 137 -19.82 -37.08 -0.40
C ALA A 137 -18.29 -36.94 -0.33
N ALA A 138 -17.68 -36.22 -1.29
CA ALA A 138 -16.24 -35.91 -1.26
C ALA A 138 -15.85 -35.04 -0.05
N LEU A 139 -16.61 -34.01 0.27
CA LEU A 139 -16.36 -33.14 1.44
C LEU A 139 -16.48 -33.93 2.76
N LEU A 140 -17.44 -34.82 2.87
CA LEU A 140 -17.58 -35.71 4.03
C LEU A 140 -16.37 -36.65 4.16
N LYS A 141 -15.92 -37.29 3.06
CA LYS A 141 -14.72 -38.13 3.04
C LYS A 141 -13.47 -37.34 3.42
N ASN A 142 -13.30 -36.14 2.88
CA ASN A 142 -12.18 -35.25 3.24
C ASN A 142 -12.18 -34.86 4.73
N SER A 143 -13.36 -34.86 5.36
CA SER A 143 -13.53 -34.59 6.80
C SER A 143 -13.46 -35.85 7.68
N GLY A 144 -13.16 -37.02 7.08
CA GLY A 144 -12.95 -38.27 7.80
C GLY A 144 -14.19 -39.20 7.87
N TYR A 145 -15.24 -38.92 7.15
CA TYR A 145 -16.42 -39.79 7.07
C TYR A 145 -16.35 -40.65 5.81
N TYR A 146 -15.53 -41.70 5.85
CA TYR A 146 -15.24 -42.52 4.66
C TYR A 146 -16.40 -43.40 4.19
N ASP A 147 -17.33 -43.75 5.08
CA ASP A 147 -18.53 -44.51 4.76
C ASP A 147 -19.73 -43.59 4.41
N ALA A 148 -19.45 -42.30 4.18
CA ALA A 148 -20.52 -41.36 3.84
C ALA A 148 -21.19 -41.73 2.51
N ALA A 149 -22.53 -41.75 2.52
CA ALA A 149 -23.38 -41.90 1.36
C ALA A 149 -24.25 -40.64 1.19
N VAL A 150 -24.42 -40.18 -0.05
CA VAL A 150 -25.26 -39.05 -0.38
C VAL A 150 -26.12 -39.37 -1.59
N GLU A 151 -27.43 -39.23 -1.43
CA GLU A 151 -28.41 -39.45 -2.47
C GLU A 151 -29.16 -38.15 -2.78
N PRO A 152 -29.19 -37.71 -4.06
CA PRO A 152 -30.01 -36.57 -4.45
C PRO A 152 -31.47 -37.00 -4.67
N GLU A 153 -32.40 -36.26 -4.10
CA GLU A 153 -33.83 -36.40 -4.30
C GLU A 153 -34.40 -35.10 -4.86
N VAL A 154 -35.14 -35.19 -5.97
CA VAL A 154 -35.77 -34.03 -6.60
C VAL A 154 -37.26 -34.26 -6.65
N ALA A 155 -38.01 -33.49 -5.87
CA ALA A 155 -39.46 -33.57 -5.77
C ALA A 155 -40.10 -32.26 -6.27
N ARG A 156 -41.29 -32.38 -6.88
CA ARG A 156 -42.07 -31.20 -7.28
C ARG A 156 -42.93 -30.76 -6.11
N GLN A 157 -42.90 -29.47 -5.78
CA GLN A 157 -43.74 -28.85 -4.75
C GLN A 157 -45.06 -28.36 -5.34
N ASP A 158 -46.06 -28.19 -4.48
CA ASP A 158 -47.39 -27.70 -4.87
C ASP A 158 -47.38 -26.28 -5.45
N ASP A 159 -46.34 -25.48 -5.15
CA ASP A 159 -46.12 -24.14 -5.70
C ASP A 159 -45.44 -24.12 -7.08
N GLY A 160 -45.22 -25.29 -7.67
CA GLY A 160 -44.59 -25.46 -8.99
C GLY A 160 -43.07 -25.40 -9.02
N LYS A 161 -42.40 -25.15 -7.88
CA LYS A 161 -40.95 -25.25 -7.75
C LYS A 161 -40.49 -26.69 -7.54
N LEU A 162 -39.17 -26.92 -7.74
CA LEU A 162 -38.55 -28.17 -7.36
C LEU A 162 -37.87 -28.06 -6.00
N ALA A 163 -38.09 -29.03 -5.12
CA ALA A 163 -37.31 -29.22 -3.91
C ALA A 163 -36.20 -30.21 -4.23
N VAL A 164 -34.95 -29.76 -4.14
CA VAL A 164 -33.78 -30.61 -4.21
C VAL A 164 -33.31 -30.89 -2.80
N SER A 165 -33.39 -32.12 -2.35
CA SER A 165 -32.84 -32.57 -1.09
C SER A 165 -31.65 -33.50 -1.31
N LEU A 166 -30.52 -33.18 -0.70
CA LEU A 166 -29.37 -34.05 -0.62
C LEU A 166 -29.47 -34.83 0.68
N ARG A 167 -29.89 -36.09 0.59
CA ARG A 167 -29.97 -36.97 1.76
C ARG A 167 -28.60 -37.57 1.99
N ALA A 168 -27.97 -37.19 3.10
CA ALA A 168 -26.61 -37.60 3.43
C ALA A 168 -26.60 -38.38 4.75
N GLU A 169 -25.95 -39.51 4.72
CA GLU A 169 -25.59 -40.32 5.89
C GLU A 169 -24.08 -40.23 6.05
N SER A 170 -23.60 -39.64 7.16
CA SER A 170 -22.14 -39.45 7.34
C SER A 170 -21.39 -40.74 7.66
N GLY A 171 -22.05 -41.71 8.26
CA GLY A 171 -21.35 -42.84 8.86
C GLY A 171 -20.48 -42.43 10.07
N PRO A 172 -19.60 -43.31 10.56
CA PRO A 172 -18.69 -43.03 11.67
C PRO A 172 -17.55 -42.10 11.28
N LEU A 173 -17.05 -41.35 12.26
CA LEU A 173 -15.85 -40.52 12.08
C LEU A 173 -14.59 -41.35 12.27
N TYR A 174 -13.78 -41.48 11.24
CA TYR A 174 -12.51 -42.22 11.26
C TYR A 174 -11.42 -41.41 11.98
N ARG A 175 -10.60 -42.11 12.74
CA ARG A 175 -9.46 -41.52 13.50
C ARG A 175 -8.16 -42.23 13.15
N PHE A 176 -7.04 -41.52 13.32
CA PHE A 176 -5.73 -42.12 13.11
C PHE A 176 -5.41 -43.16 14.18
N ALA A 177 -5.16 -44.40 13.79
CA ALA A 177 -4.58 -45.43 14.65
C ALA A 177 -3.07 -45.20 14.83
N ASP A 178 -2.40 -44.74 13.76
CA ASP A 178 -0.97 -44.39 13.77
C ASP A 178 -0.67 -43.22 12.84
N VAL A 179 0.29 -42.37 13.25
CA VAL A 179 0.82 -41.25 12.47
C VAL A 179 2.34 -41.34 12.46
N SER A 180 2.89 -41.85 11.38
CA SER A 180 4.32 -42.00 11.17
C SER A 180 4.88 -40.85 10.33
N VAL A 181 5.86 -40.13 10.90
CA VAL A 181 6.62 -39.07 10.22
C VAL A 181 8.09 -39.47 10.25
N THR A 182 8.65 -39.80 9.11
CA THR A 182 10.04 -40.29 8.97
C THR A 182 10.93 -39.25 8.29
N GLY A 183 12.24 -39.25 8.57
CA GLY A 183 13.22 -38.33 7.99
C GLY A 183 13.42 -37.04 8.80
N LEU A 184 12.92 -36.98 10.03
CA LEU A 184 13.23 -35.91 10.99
C LEU A 184 14.43 -36.22 11.86
N GLU A 185 14.92 -37.47 11.84
CA GLU A 185 16.01 -37.94 12.68
C GLU A 185 17.30 -37.14 12.47
N ASP A 186 17.53 -36.70 11.22
CA ASP A 186 18.70 -35.91 10.84
C ASP A 186 18.63 -34.43 11.30
N THR A 187 17.52 -33.99 11.88
CA THR A 187 17.34 -32.61 12.31
C THR A 187 17.72 -32.36 13.78
N GLY A 188 18.18 -33.41 14.50
CA GLY A 188 18.65 -33.34 15.88
C GLY A 188 17.61 -32.78 16.85
N ASP A 189 18.00 -31.79 17.66
CA ASP A 189 17.14 -31.19 18.70
C ASP A 189 15.87 -30.50 18.12
N LYS A 190 15.84 -30.21 16.81
CA LYS A 190 14.70 -29.57 16.15
C LYS A 190 13.56 -30.55 15.82
N ALA A 191 13.80 -31.86 15.85
CA ALA A 191 12.86 -32.90 15.44
C ALA A 191 11.51 -32.81 16.17
N GLY A 192 11.51 -32.55 17.47
CA GLY A 192 10.29 -32.38 18.27
C GLY A 192 9.45 -31.17 17.79
N ALA A 193 10.07 -30.00 17.67
CA ALA A 193 9.39 -28.78 17.22
C ALA A 193 8.88 -28.87 15.77
N LEU A 194 9.57 -29.61 14.91
CA LEU A 194 9.15 -29.87 13.54
C LEU A 194 7.95 -30.81 13.51
N ARG A 195 7.94 -31.86 14.35
CA ARG A 195 6.79 -32.73 14.46
C ARG A 195 5.56 -31.99 15.00
N ASP A 196 5.75 -31.14 15.98
CA ASP A 196 4.67 -30.28 16.52
C ASP A 196 4.13 -29.32 15.45
N ALA A 197 4.96 -28.83 14.53
CA ALA A 197 4.54 -27.99 13.42
C ALA A 197 3.64 -28.73 12.42
N PHE A 198 3.80 -30.05 12.27
CA PHE A 198 2.88 -30.87 11.48
C PHE A 198 1.48 -30.92 12.11
N GLY A 199 1.40 -30.99 13.45
CA GLY A 199 0.19 -30.83 14.23
C GLY A 199 -0.84 -31.95 14.13
N VAL A 200 -0.55 -33.05 13.41
CA VAL A 200 -1.42 -34.24 13.29
C VAL A 200 -0.86 -35.36 14.18
N VAL A 201 -1.69 -35.87 15.08
CA VAL A 201 -1.29 -36.91 16.02
C VAL A 201 -2.27 -38.08 16.01
N THR A 202 -1.84 -39.19 16.62
CA THR A 202 -2.66 -40.39 16.83
C THR A 202 -3.97 -40.03 17.57
N ARG A 203 -5.09 -40.60 17.15
CA ARG A 203 -6.47 -40.35 17.58
C ARG A 203 -7.11 -39.06 17.07
N ASP A 204 -6.40 -38.21 16.33
CA ASP A 204 -7.07 -37.12 15.63
C ASP A 204 -8.05 -37.63 14.58
N PRO A 205 -9.12 -36.88 14.27
CA PRO A 205 -9.97 -37.14 13.12
C PRO A 205 -9.15 -37.12 11.82
N VAL A 206 -9.47 -38.02 10.90
CA VAL A 206 -8.83 -38.00 9.56
C VAL A 206 -9.42 -36.86 8.75
N ASN A 207 -8.67 -35.75 8.70
CA ASN A 207 -9.11 -34.57 7.96
C ASN A 207 -8.02 -34.17 6.94
N ALA A 208 -8.37 -34.22 5.65
CA ALA A 208 -7.44 -33.93 4.56
C ALA A 208 -6.91 -32.48 4.60
N ASP A 209 -7.74 -31.50 4.93
CA ASP A 209 -7.34 -30.08 5.00
C ASP A 209 -6.32 -29.86 6.12
N VAL A 210 -6.52 -30.51 7.29
CA VAL A 210 -5.58 -30.43 8.43
C VAL A 210 -4.24 -31.07 8.07
N ILE A 211 -4.25 -32.21 7.38
CA ILE A 211 -3.02 -32.88 6.93
C ILE A 211 -2.25 -32.02 5.93
N LEU A 212 -2.92 -31.42 4.96
CA LEU A 212 -2.29 -30.55 3.96
C LEU A 212 -1.78 -29.25 4.57
N ALA A 213 -2.54 -28.67 5.52
CA ALA A 213 -2.10 -27.49 6.28
C ALA A 213 -0.87 -27.83 7.15
N GLY A 214 -0.87 -28.96 7.83
CA GLY A 214 0.25 -29.47 8.61
C GLY A 214 1.50 -29.71 7.75
N ARG A 215 1.34 -30.33 6.57
CA ARG A 215 2.41 -30.50 5.59
C ARG A 215 3.04 -29.17 5.18
N THR A 216 2.20 -28.18 4.87
CA THR A 216 2.65 -26.83 4.50
C THR A 216 3.38 -26.16 5.65
N ALA A 217 2.82 -26.21 6.86
CA ALA A 217 3.45 -25.65 8.06
C ALA A 217 4.81 -26.29 8.35
N LEU A 218 4.94 -27.58 8.15
CA LEU A 218 6.20 -28.30 8.33
C LEU A 218 7.26 -27.88 7.30
N ILE A 219 6.90 -27.77 6.01
CA ILE A 219 7.80 -27.27 4.96
C ILE A 219 8.26 -25.85 5.29
N ASP A 220 7.33 -24.97 5.65
CA ASP A 220 7.63 -23.59 6.00
C ASP A 220 8.54 -23.51 7.22
N ARG A 221 8.34 -24.36 8.20
CA ARG A 221 9.17 -24.42 9.40
C ARG A 221 10.59 -24.89 9.08
N LEU A 222 10.75 -25.97 8.30
CA LEU A 222 12.04 -26.46 7.82
C LEU A 222 12.81 -25.37 7.08
N LYS A 223 12.17 -24.66 6.16
CA LYS A 223 12.80 -23.57 5.39
C LYS A 223 13.17 -22.37 6.26
N ARG A 224 12.43 -22.08 7.32
CA ARG A 224 12.79 -21.03 8.27
C ARG A 224 13.94 -21.41 9.19
N GLU A 225 14.13 -22.70 9.42
CA GLU A 225 15.16 -23.21 10.32
C GLU A 225 16.44 -23.68 9.62
N GLY A 226 16.66 -23.21 8.39
CA GLY A 226 17.93 -23.42 7.71
C GLY A 226 17.91 -24.45 6.59
N ALA A 227 16.78 -25.07 6.26
CA ALA A 227 16.70 -26.13 5.26
C ALA A 227 15.97 -25.68 3.97
N PRO A 228 16.59 -24.86 3.09
CA PRO A 228 15.94 -24.35 1.88
C PRO A 228 15.54 -25.44 0.88
N PHE A 229 16.24 -26.56 0.87
CA PHE A 229 16.02 -27.67 -0.04
C PHE A 229 15.18 -28.80 0.56
N ALA A 230 14.59 -28.54 1.74
CA ALA A 230 13.70 -29.50 2.37
C ALA A 230 12.50 -29.81 1.45
N SER A 231 12.13 -31.06 1.38
CA SER A 231 10.94 -31.53 0.71
C SER A 231 10.14 -32.47 1.60
N VAL A 232 8.83 -32.39 1.51
CA VAL A 232 7.90 -33.26 2.23
C VAL A 232 7.08 -33.99 1.19
N GLY A 233 7.16 -35.33 1.23
CA GLY A 233 6.44 -36.20 0.30
C GLY A 233 4.93 -36.05 0.43
N ASP A 234 4.19 -36.74 -0.43
CA ASP A 234 2.75 -36.78 -0.34
C ASP A 234 2.32 -37.69 0.81
N PRO A 235 1.32 -37.29 1.61
CA PRO A 235 0.83 -38.09 2.72
C PRO A 235 0.16 -39.36 2.19
N LYS A 236 0.61 -40.51 2.69
CA LYS A 236 -0.01 -41.80 2.40
C LYS A 236 -1.00 -42.13 3.51
N ILE A 237 -2.28 -42.16 3.17
CA ILE A 237 -3.37 -42.49 4.08
C ILE A 237 -3.90 -43.87 3.67
N ILE A 238 -3.92 -44.80 4.63
CA ILE A 238 -4.52 -46.13 4.45
C ILE A 238 -5.69 -46.19 5.42
N VAL A 239 -6.88 -46.39 4.87
CA VAL A 239 -8.16 -46.44 5.62
C VAL A 239 -8.52 -47.92 5.80
N ASP A 240 -8.85 -48.30 7.03
CA ASP A 240 -9.36 -49.59 7.42
C ASP A 240 -10.83 -49.46 7.79
N HIS A 241 -11.71 -50.02 6.96
CA HIS A 241 -13.14 -49.96 7.16
C HIS A 241 -13.63 -50.94 8.24
N GLU A 242 -12.86 -52.01 8.55
CA GLU A 242 -13.27 -52.96 9.60
C GLU A 242 -13.09 -52.36 10.98
N THR A 243 -11.98 -51.68 11.20
CA THR A 243 -11.63 -51.03 12.49
C THR A 243 -12.08 -49.56 12.56
N GLN A 244 -12.60 -49.00 11.45
CA GLN A 244 -12.97 -47.59 11.32
C GLN A 244 -11.82 -46.64 11.69
N THR A 245 -10.60 -46.99 11.29
CA THR A 245 -9.39 -46.21 11.58
C THR A 245 -8.61 -45.96 10.28
N ALA A 246 -7.60 -45.07 10.38
CA ALA A 246 -6.63 -44.84 9.33
C ALA A 246 -5.21 -44.78 9.85
N THR A 247 -4.25 -45.09 8.99
CA THR A 247 -2.83 -44.85 9.25
C THR A 247 -2.32 -43.77 8.31
N LEU A 248 -1.46 -42.89 8.81
CA LEU A 248 -0.82 -41.82 8.03
C LEU A 248 0.68 -42.04 8.03
N ALA A 249 1.28 -42.10 6.85
CA ALA A 249 2.74 -42.12 6.67
C ALA A 249 3.18 -40.90 5.87
N LEU A 250 4.11 -40.12 6.41
CA LEU A 250 4.69 -38.94 5.79
C LEU A 250 6.22 -39.06 5.79
N THR A 251 6.84 -38.95 4.61
CA THR A 251 8.29 -39.01 4.45
C THR A 251 8.85 -37.61 4.19
N ILE A 252 9.88 -37.23 4.92
CA ILE A 252 10.52 -35.93 4.85
C ILE A 252 11.97 -36.12 4.41
N ASN A 253 12.41 -35.27 3.50
CA ASN A 253 13.83 -35.04 3.25
C ASN A 253 14.17 -33.64 3.79
N ALA A 254 14.83 -33.58 4.93
CA ALA A 254 15.16 -32.32 5.59
C ALA A 254 16.20 -31.48 4.81
N GLY A 255 17.00 -32.08 3.92
CA GLY A 255 17.96 -31.38 3.08
C GLY A 255 19.16 -30.77 3.81
N GLY A 256 19.22 -30.90 5.14
CA GLY A 256 20.28 -30.35 6.00
C GLY A 256 20.27 -28.84 6.15
N GLU A 257 20.92 -28.34 7.21
CA GLU A 257 21.05 -26.91 7.43
C GLU A 257 22.04 -26.30 6.44
N GLN A 258 21.64 -25.18 5.81
CA GLN A 258 22.44 -24.46 4.83
C GLN A 258 22.77 -23.06 5.34
N LYS A 259 23.97 -22.57 5.02
CA LYS A 259 24.36 -21.16 5.19
C LYS A 259 24.14 -20.41 3.89
N VAL A 260 23.84 -19.13 4.01
CA VAL A 260 23.73 -18.23 2.86
C VAL A 260 25.09 -18.06 2.18
N GLY A 261 25.14 -18.30 0.88
CA GLY A 261 26.29 -18.07 0.04
C GLY A 261 26.32 -16.70 -0.63
N ARG A 262 26.58 -16.66 -1.93
CA ARG A 262 26.62 -15.44 -2.73
C ARG A 262 25.24 -15.02 -3.22
N PHE A 263 25.08 -13.73 -3.46
CA PHE A 263 23.92 -13.20 -4.16
C PHE A 263 24.23 -13.18 -5.66
N ASN A 264 23.46 -13.90 -6.45
CA ASN A 264 23.60 -14.01 -7.89
C ASN A 264 22.40 -13.32 -8.57
N VAL A 265 22.65 -12.17 -9.22
CA VAL A 265 21.61 -11.47 -9.97
C VAL A 265 21.58 -11.99 -11.40
N ILE A 266 20.43 -12.50 -11.82
CA ILE A 266 20.19 -13.10 -13.13
C ILE A 266 19.42 -12.10 -13.99
N GLY A 267 19.84 -11.91 -15.25
CA GLY A 267 19.18 -11.04 -16.21
C GLY A 267 20.09 -9.93 -16.75
N ASN A 268 20.12 -9.78 -18.07
CA ASN A 268 21.00 -8.80 -18.75
C ASN A 268 20.57 -7.33 -18.57
N ARG A 269 19.38 -7.07 -18.03
CA ARG A 269 18.81 -5.73 -17.83
C ARG A 269 18.36 -5.50 -16.39
N ALA A 270 18.93 -6.24 -15.43
CA ALA A 270 18.60 -6.05 -14.03
C ALA A 270 18.84 -4.58 -13.61
N PRO A 271 17.91 -3.94 -12.89
CA PRO A 271 18.03 -2.52 -12.53
C PRO A 271 19.19 -2.23 -11.58
N PHE A 272 19.70 -3.26 -10.89
CA PHE A 272 20.85 -3.18 -9.99
C PHE A 272 21.52 -4.54 -9.82
N GLY A 273 22.80 -4.53 -9.40
CA GLY A 273 23.63 -5.74 -9.27
C GLY A 273 23.59 -6.37 -7.87
N ALA A 274 24.29 -7.49 -7.73
CA ALA A 274 24.36 -8.31 -6.52
C ALA A 274 24.77 -7.52 -5.25
N LYS A 275 25.70 -6.57 -5.37
CA LYS A 275 26.15 -5.72 -4.26
C LYS A 275 24.99 -4.93 -3.65
N HIS A 276 24.12 -4.38 -4.51
CA HIS A 276 22.97 -3.59 -4.05
C HIS A 276 21.87 -4.49 -3.47
N VAL A 277 21.65 -5.67 -4.05
CA VAL A 277 20.75 -6.68 -3.48
C VAL A 277 21.20 -7.09 -2.08
N ALA A 278 22.50 -7.36 -1.90
CA ALA A 278 23.06 -7.68 -0.57
C ALA A 278 22.89 -6.53 0.45
N GLN A 279 22.98 -5.27 -0.01
CA GLN A 279 22.73 -4.09 0.84
C GLN A 279 21.26 -3.97 1.29
N ILE A 280 20.32 -4.41 0.44
CA ILE A 280 18.88 -4.44 0.77
C ILE A 280 18.54 -5.63 1.66
N ALA A 281 19.26 -6.75 1.58
CA ALA A 281 19.05 -7.94 2.40
C ALA A 281 19.25 -7.63 3.89
N ARG A 282 18.47 -8.32 4.75
CA ARG A 282 18.65 -8.29 6.21
C ARG A 282 19.45 -9.48 6.74
N PHE A 283 20.18 -10.11 5.85
CA PHE A 283 21.07 -11.22 6.11
C PHE A 283 22.28 -11.12 5.19
N GLN A 284 23.35 -11.80 5.55
CA GLN A 284 24.62 -11.74 4.83
C GLN A 284 25.15 -13.15 4.57
N SER A 285 26.15 -13.24 3.69
CA SER A 285 26.87 -14.49 3.45
C SER A 285 27.44 -15.04 4.76
N GLY A 286 27.23 -16.34 5.01
CA GLY A 286 27.62 -17.03 6.24
C GLY A 286 26.50 -17.14 7.30
N ASP A 287 25.42 -16.35 7.22
CA ASP A 287 24.26 -16.51 8.09
C ASP A 287 23.54 -17.84 7.79
N VAL A 288 22.89 -18.42 8.80
CA VAL A 288 21.99 -19.57 8.58
C VAL A 288 20.83 -19.10 7.68
N TYR A 289 20.50 -19.93 6.69
CA TYR A 289 19.38 -19.66 5.80
C TYR A 289 18.06 -19.51 6.58
N ASP A 290 17.24 -18.56 6.15
CA ASP A 290 15.92 -18.31 6.73
C ASP A 290 14.98 -17.80 5.62
N GLN A 291 13.97 -18.61 5.29
CA GLN A 291 12.99 -18.28 4.25
C GLN A 291 12.27 -16.96 4.53
N ALA A 292 11.98 -16.64 5.79
CA ALA A 292 11.28 -15.39 6.13
C ALA A 292 12.12 -14.15 5.76
N LYS A 293 13.46 -14.25 5.90
CA LYS A 293 14.38 -13.18 5.48
C LYS A 293 14.50 -13.08 3.96
N VAL A 294 14.44 -14.21 3.25
CA VAL A 294 14.43 -14.26 1.78
C VAL A 294 13.13 -13.67 1.23
N ASP A 295 11.99 -13.99 1.83
CA ASP A 295 10.70 -13.39 1.49
C ASP A 295 10.66 -11.88 1.78
N ASP A 296 11.33 -11.45 2.87
CA ASP A 296 11.52 -10.05 3.19
C ASP A 296 12.34 -9.34 2.10
N LEU A 297 13.43 -9.95 1.63
CA LEU A 297 14.23 -9.43 0.53
C LEU A 297 13.39 -9.30 -0.75
N LYS A 298 12.62 -10.33 -1.10
CA LYS A 298 11.72 -10.30 -2.27
C LYS A 298 10.75 -9.12 -2.20
N ARG A 299 10.07 -8.93 -1.05
CA ARG A 299 9.17 -7.78 -0.85
C ARG A 299 9.90 -6.44 -0.93
N ALA A 300 11.11 -6.36 -0.38
CA ALA A 300 11.91 -5.14 -0.42
C ALA A 300 12.34 -4.77 -1.84
N LEU A 301 12.72 -5.76 -2.65
CA LEU A 301 13.08 -5.55 -4.06
C LEU A 301 11.88 -5.10 -4.91
N ILE A 302 10.69 -5.67 -4.67
CA ILE A 302 9.44 -5.20 -5.29
C ILE A 302 9.14 -3.75 -4.88
N ALA A 303 9.34 -3.41 -3.61
CA ALA A 303 9.07 -2.08 -3.05
C ALA A 303 9.97 -0.98 -3.65
N THR A 304 11.09 -1.32 -4.29
CA THR A 304 11.92 -0.33 -5.02
C THR A 304 11.17 0.28 -6.20
N GLY A 305 10.16 -0.42 -6.75
CA GLY A 305 9.43 -0.04 -7.95
C GLY A 305 10.27 -0.04 -9.23
N LEU A 306 11.47 -0.64 -9.20
CA LEU A 306 12.38 -0.76 -10.35
C LEU A 306 12.27 -2.10 -11.07
N ALA A 307 11.65 -3.09 -10.43
CA ALA A 307 11.35 -4.39 -11.02
C ALA A 307 9.82 -4.62 -11.09
N SER A 308 9.35 -5.12 -12.23
CA SER A 308 7.97 -5.54 -12.46
C SER A 308 7.71 -6.94 -11.90
N SER A 309 8.73 -7.80 -11.96
CA SER A 309 8.73 -9.14 -11.38
C SER A 309 10.03 -9.39 -10.63
N VAL A 310 9.91 -10.05 -9.47
CA VAL A 310 11.04 -10.41 -8.62
C VAL A 310 10.90 -11.86 -8.18
N THR A 311 11.88 -12.68 -8.53
CA THR A 311 12.03 -14.03 -8.01
C THR A 311 13.32 -14.10 -7.19
N VAL A 312 13.21 -14.59 -5.96
CA VAL A 312 14.34 -14.84 -5.06
C VAL A 312 14.26 -16.28 -4.63
N SER A 313 15.26 -17.08 -4.97
CA SER A 313 15.28 -18.51 -4.67
C SER A 313 16.67 -18.97 -4.23
N PRO A 314 16.75 -19.91 -3.27
CA PRO A 314 17.98 -20.57 -2.93
C PRO A 314 18.38 -21.54 -4.07
N VAL A 315 19.66 -21.57 -4.39
CA VAL A 315 20.24 -22.55 -5.32
C VAL A 315 21.45 -23.23 -4.65
N PRO A 316 21.69 -24.52 -4.90
CA PRO A 316 22.87 -25.18 -4.36
C PRO A 316 24.14 -24.45 -4.80
N SER A 317 25.07 -24.24 -3.84
CA SER A 317 26.41 -23.71 -4.14
C SER A 317 27.37 -24.87 -4.45
N GLU A 318 28.52 -24.57 -5.04
CA GLU A 318 29.63 -25.52 -5.20
C GLU A 318 30.18 -26.00 -3.84
N THR A 319 29.99 -25.20 -2.80
CA THR A 319 30.40 -25.53 -1.43
C THR A 319 29.28 -26.27 -0.71
N ALA A 320 29.56 -27.45 -0.19
CA ALA A 320 28.59 -28.22 0.61
C ALA A 320 28.13 -27.43 1.84
N GLY A 321 26.83 -27.51 2.17
CA GLY A 321 26.25 -26.77 3.31
C GLY A 321 26.02 -25.27 3.03
N VAL A 322 26.11 -24.84 1.77
CA VAL A 322 25.91 -23.44 1.37
C VAL A 322 24.82 -23.37 0.29
N ALA A 323 23.91 -22.44 0.45
CA ALA A 323 22.90 -22.07 -0.54
C ALA A 323 23.15 -20.65 -1.05
N ASP A 324 23.43 -20.51 -2.33
CA ASP A 324 23.50 -19.20 -3.01
C ASP A 324 22.08 -18.65 -3.22
N ILE A 325 21.96 -17.34 -3.23
CA ILE A 325 20.68 -16.66 -3.44
C ILE A 325 20.60 -16.16 -4.88
N ALA A 326 19.82 -16.85 -5.70
CA ALA A 326 19.53 -16.44 -7.06
C ALA A 326 18.41 -15.40 -7.06
N VAL A 327 18.67 -14.25 -7.69
CA VAL A 327 17.71 -13.13 -7.77
C VAL A 327 17.48 -12.80 -9.23
N SER A 328 16.27 -13.04 -9.72
CA SER A 328 15.83 -12.64 -11.05
C SER A 328 14.99 -11.37 -10.95
N LEU A 329 15.36 -10.35 -11.73
CA LEU A 329 14.74 -9.03 -11.73
C LEU A 329 14.34 -8.65 -13.15
N GLU A 330 13.05 -8.52 -13.39
CA GLU A 330 12.53 -7.96 -14.64
C GLU A 330 12.33 -6.45 -14.47
N PRO A 331 12.90 -5.60 -15.34
CA PRO A 331 12.83 -4.17 -15.17
C PRO A 331 11.39 -3.65 -15.31
N ALA A 332 11.01 -2.72 -14.43
CA ALA A 332 9.77 -1.95 -14.53
C ALA A 332 9.96 -0.66 -15.34
N PRO A 333 8.89 -0.03 -15.86
CA PRO A 333 8.95 1.29 -16.46
C PRO A 333 9.57 2.31 -15.49
N LEU A 334 10.64 2.97 -15.91
CA LEU A 334 11.39 3.90 -15.05
C LEU A 334 10.74 5.28 -14.93
N ARG A 335 9.88 5.66 -15.87
CA ARG A 335 9.34 7.01 -15.97
C ARG A 335 7.88 7.04 -15.53
N THR A 336 7.51 8.08 -14.78
CA THR A 336 6.13 8.33 -14.34
C THR A 336 5.82 9.80 -14.55
N ILE A 337 4.63 10.09 -15.07
CA ILE A 337 4.04 11.42 -15.10
C ILE A 337 2.84 11.38 -14.16
N ALA A 338 2.72 12.37 -13.28
CA ALA A 338 1.57 12.52 -12.40
C ALA A 338 1.08 13.96 -12.42
N GLY A 339 -0.25 14.12 -12.28
CA GLY A 339 -0.93 15.41 -12.17
C GLY A 339 -1.86 15.41 -10.96
N GLU A 340 -2.00 16.56 -10.33
CA GLU A 340 -2.88 16.77 -9.18
C GLU A 340 -3.60 18.12 -9.34
N LEU A 341 -4.90 18.13 -9.11
CA LEU A 341 -5.74 19.34 -9.05
C LEU A 341 -6.26 19.48 -7.61
N GLY A 342 -6.08 20.65 -7.02
CA GLY A 342 -6.55 20.96 -5.66
C GLY A 342 -7.24 22.31 -5.60
N TYR A 343 -8.13 22.47 -4.63
CA TYR A 343 -8.76 23.74 -4.28
C TYR A 343 -8.86 23.88 -2.76
N GLY A 344 -8.58 25.09 -2.27
CA GLY A 344 -8.76 25.45 -0.87
C GLY A 344 -9.14 26.91 -0.69
N THR A 345 -10.05 27.19 0.24
CA THR A 345 -10.43 28.57 0.59
C THR A 345 -9.22 29.33 1.13
N GLY A 346 -8.80 30.38 0.40
CA GLY A 346 -7.60 31.18 0.71
C GLY A 346 -6.31 30.70 0.02
N GLU A 347 -6.22 29.44 -0.39
CA GLU A 347 -5.12 28.93 -1.24
C GLU A 347 -5.43 29.10 -2.74
N GLY A 348 -6.72 29.00 -3.09
CA GLY A 348 -7.18 29.05 -4.47
C GLY A 348 -7.05 27.71 -5.19
N ILE A 349 -7.07 27.74 -6.51
CA ILE A 349 -6.88 26.57 -7.37
C ILE A 349 -5.38 26.30 -7.51
N ARG A 350 -4.99 25.02 -7.45
CA ARG A 350 -3.62 24.54 -7.67
C ARG A 350 -3.61 23.38 -8.64
N LEU A 351 -2.76 23.47 -9.65
CA LEU A 351 -2.43 22.39 -10.58
C LEU A 351 -0.96 22.02 -10.37
N THR A 352 -0.70 20.78 -10.02
CA THR A 352 0.67 20.26 -9.88
C THR A 352 0.92 19.23 -10.97
N GLY A 353 2.05 19.34 -11.66
CA GLY A 353 2.55 18.34 -12.59
C GLY A 353 3.90 17.83 -12.13
N SER A 354 4.17 16.54 -12.28
CA SER A 354 5.49 15.98 -12.00
C SER A 354 5.88 14.94 -13.03
N TRP A 355 7.18 14.92 -13.32
CA TRP A 355 7.84 13.87 -14.08
C TRP A 355 8.92 13.25 -13.21
N THR A 356 8.91 11.93 -13.09
CA THR A 356 9.86 11.17 -12.29
C THR A 356 10.56 10.14 -13.16
N ASN A 357 11.91 10.08 -13.10
CA ASN A 357 12.68 8.92 -13.49
C ASN A 357 13.20 8.23 -12.22
N ARG A 358 12.78 6.97 -12.00
CA ARG A 358 13.02 6.24 -10.76
C ARG A 358 14.44 5.75 -10.56
N ASN A 359 15.27 5.77 -11.61
CA ASN A 359 16.66 5.27 -11.57
C ASN A 359 17.58 6.09 -12.49
N LEU A 360 17.43 7.41 -12.49
CA LEU A 360 18.28 8.30 -13.31
C LEU A 360 19.73 8.25 -12.83
N LEU A 361 19.94 8.10 -11.52
CA LEU A 361 21.25 7.95 -10.88
C LEU A 361 21.34 6.56 -10.21
N PRO A 362 21.76 5.51 -10.92
CA PRO A 362 21.80 4.15 -10.37
C PRO A 362 22.77 4.01 -9.18
N PRO A 363 22.46 3.11 -8.22
CA PRO A 363 21.20 2.37 -8.04
C PRO A 363 20.16 3.18 -7.26
N GLU A 364 18.87 3.06 -7.65
CA GLU A 364 17.72 3.64 -6.95
C GLU A 364 17.73 5.18 -6.78
N GLY A 365 18.54 5.90 -7.57
CA GLY A 365 18.55 7.35 -7.58
C GLY A 365 17.43 7.90 -8.46
N ALA A 366 16.27 8.17 -7.87
CA ALA A 366 15.12 8.79 -8.53
C ALA A 366 15.29 10.30 -8.61
N VAL A 367 15.01 10.86 -9.79
CA VAL A 367 14.92 12.32 -9.99
C VAL A 367 13.50 12.67 -10.38
N THR A 368 12.90 13.59 -9.63
CA THR A 368 11.58 14.12 -9.88
C THR A 368 11.66 15.62 -10.20
N LEU A 369 11.16 16.00 -11.36
CA LEU A 369 10.87 17.39 -11.70
C LEU A 369 9.42 17.67 -11.34
N ARG A 370 9.15 18.74 -10.58
CA ARG A 370 7.81 19.12 -10.15
C ARG A 370 7.57 20.58 -10.47
N GLY A 371 6.42 20.85 -11.11
CA GLY A 371 5.88 22.19 -11.33
C GLY A 371 4.55 22.34 -10.61
N LEU A 372 4.31 23.51 -10.01
CA LEU A 372 3.05 23.91 -9.42
C LEU A 372 2.62 25.24 -10.03
N LEU A 373 1.41 25.28 -10.54
CA LEU A 373 0.74 26.46 -11.06
C LEU A 373 -0.54 26.68 -10.24
N GLY A 374 -0.53 27.71 -9.42
CA GLY A 374 -1.67 28.07 -8.59
C GLY A 374 -1.98 29.56 -8.63
N THR A 375 -3.17 29.92 -8.17
CA THR A 375 -3.61 31.33 -8.12
C THR A 375 -2.80 32.15 -7.14
N ARG A 376 -2.33 31.52 -6.06
CA ARG A 376 -1.57 32.15 -4.96
C ARG A 376 -0.11 31.72 -4.90
N GLU A 377 0.25 30.60 -5.55
CA GLU A 377 1.59 30.02 -5.48
C GLU A 377 2.00 29.45 -6.84
N GLN A 378 3.23 29.70 -7.26
CA GLN A 378 3.87 29.04 -8.39
C GLN A 378 5.21 28.49 -7.91
N ALA A 379 5.53 27.23 -8.28
CA ALA A 379 6.78 26.64 -7.90
C ALA A 379 7.34 25.74 -9.03
N LEU A 380 8.66 25.68 -9.11
CA LEU A 380 9.38 24.75 -9.96
C LEU A 380 10.55 24.19 -9.17
N GLY A 381 10.74 22.87 -9.21
CA GLY A 381 11.83 22.25 -8.48
C GLY A 381 12.21 20.87 -9.01
N ALA A 382 13.39 20.45 -8.59
CA ALA A 382 13.92 19.12 -8.81
C ALA A 382 14.25 18.47 -7.46
N VAL A 383 13.89 17.20 -7.32
CA VAL A 383 14.17 16.38 -6.14
C VAL A 383 14.93 15.14 -6.58
N LEU A 384 16.09 14.92 -6.00
CA LEU A 384 16.82 13.66 -6.04
C LEU A 384 16.48 12.88 -4.77
N ARG A 385 16.13 11.61 -4.93
CA ARG A 385 15.95 10.66 -3.83
C ARG A 385 16.69 9.36 -4.16
N GLN A 386 17.75 9.05 -3.42
CA GLN A 386 18.46 7.79 -3.51
C GLN A 386 18.04 6.88 -2.35
N SER A 387 17.23 5.88 -2.66
CA SER A 387 16.76 4.91 -1.66
C SER A 387 17.86 3.93 -1.28
N ASN A 388 17.69 3.31 -0.11
CA ASN A 388 18.65 2.34 0.44
C ASN A 388 20.11 2.86 0.47
N TYR A 389 20.31 4.16 0.68
CA TYR A 389 21.62 4.80 0.69
C TYR A 389 22.43 4.36 1.91
N GLY A 390 23.55 3.67 1.67
CA GLY A 390 24.47 3.15 2.69
C GLY A 390 23.89 1.99 3.50
N LYS A 391 22.62 2.05 3.90
CA LYS A 391 21.88 1.02 4.62
C LYS A 391 20.46 0.90 4.09
N ARG A 392 19.87 -0.29 4.23
CA ARG A 392 18.46 -0.49 3.92
C ARG A 392 17.58 0.51 4.69
N ASP A 393 16.51 0.96 4.05
CA ASP A 393 15.51 1.88 4.60
C ASP A 393 16.00 3.32 4.87
N GLN A 394 17.22 3.65 4.52
CA GLN A 394 17.78 4.99 4.59
C GLN A 394 17.78 5.61 3.20
N ALA A 395 17.37 6.86 3.07
CA ALA A 395 17.40 7.57 1.80
C ALA A 395 18.21 8.86 1.93
N LEU A 396 19.02 9.13 0.91
CA LEU A 396 19.62 10.44 0.68
C LEU A 396 18.66 11.25 -0.19
N ASN A 397 18.32 12.44 0.27
CA ASN A 397 17.48 13.38 -0.48
C ASN A 397 18.27 14.65 -0.76
N ALA A 398 18.10 15.19 -1.96
CA ALA A 398 18.55 16.55 -2.29
C ALA A 398 17.44 17.25 -3.08
N ARG A 399 17.24 18.54 -2.84
CA ARG A 399 16.25 19.33 -3.57
C ARG A 399 16.80 20.70 -3.92
N ILE A 400 16.35 21.17 -5.06
CA ILE A 400 16.58 22.53 -5.52
C ILE A 400 15.25 23.04 -6.09
N GLY A 401 14.88 24.28 -5.76
CA GLY A 401 13.63 24.82 -6.26
C GLY A 401 13.48 26.32 -6.08
N GLY A 402 12.57 26.88 -6.85
CA GLY A 402 12.11 28.24 -6.74
C GLY A 402 10.60 28.30 -6.54
N THR A 403 10.15 29.17 -5.63
CA THR A 403 8.73 29.35 -5.33
C THR A 403 8.41 30.85 -5.31
N ARG A 404 7.30 31.21 -5.93
CA ARG A 404 6.70 32.53 -5.81
C ARG A 404 5.35 32.40 -5.11
N SER A 405 5.24 32.98 -3.94
CA SER A 405 4.04 32.98 -3.11
C SER A 405 3.44 34.38 -3.04
N ASN A 406 2.12 34.47 -3.17
CA ASN A 406 1.34 35.70 -3.05
C ASN A 406 0.12 35.44 -2.17
N PHE A 407 0.39 35.25 -0.87
CA PHE A 407 -0.63 35.11 0.16
C PHE A 407 -0.92 36.47 0.82
N ASP A 408 -2.05 36.58 1.48
CA ASP A 408 -2.39 37.78 2.24
C ASP A 408 -1.38 37.99 3.36
N ALA A 409 -0.88 36.89 3.97
CA ALA A 409 0.12 36.92 5.03
C ALA A 409 1.50 37.41 4.59
N PHE A 410 1.93 37.12 3.37
CA PHE A 410 3.21 37.55 2.81
C PHE A 410 3.30 37.33 1.30
N LYS A 411 4.18 38.11 0.68
CA LYS A 411 4.57 37.90 -0.72
C LYS A 411 6.06 37.59 -0.73
N ALA A 412 6.43 36.42 -1.30
CA ALA A 412 7.79 35.96 -1.31
C ALA A 412 8.21 35.37 -2.67
N THR A 413 9.47 35.60 -3.04
CA THR A 413 10.14 34.83 -4.07
C THR A 413 11.32 34.14 -3.42
N THR A 414 11.22 32.82 -3.31
CA THR A 414 12.17 31.99 -2.55
C THR A 414 12.92 31.07 -3.49
N PHE A 415 14.22 30.93 -3.30
CA PHE A 415 15.07 29.91 -3.89
C PHE A 415 15.65 29.06 -2.76
N GLU A 416 15.63 27.73 -2.94
CA GLU A 416 16.03 26.78 -1.91
C GLU A 416 16.95 25.70 -2.49
N ILE A 417 17.99 25.36 -1.74
CA ILE A 417 18.81 24.16 -1.94
C ILE A 417 18.85 23.43 -0.60
N ALA A 418 18.53 22.13 -0.62
CA ALA A 418 18.59 21.32 0.57
C ALA A 418 19.13 19.92 0.27
N ALA A 419 19.76 19.32 1.27
CA ALA A 419 20.18 17.93 1.23
C ALA A 419 20.04 17.30 2.62
N GLY A 420 19.76 16.01 2.69
CA GLY A 420 19.62 15.34 3.97
C GLY A 420 19.49 13.84 3.83
N ILE A 421 19.55 13.18 4.97
CA ILE A 421 19.38 11.75 5.10
C ILE A 421 18.12 11.50 5.94
N GLU A 422 17.35 10.51 5.54
CA GLU A 422 16.12 10.15 6.24
C GLU A 422 15.92 8.64 6.33
N ARG A 423 15.16 8.23 7.33
CA ARG A 423 14.55 6.90 7.42
C ARG A 423 13.04 7.08 7.52
N GLN A 424 12.30 6.61 6.52
CA GLN A 424 10.84 6.77 6.46
C GLN A 424 10.12 5.43 6.33
N SER A 425 8.84 5.43 6.67
CA SER A 425 7.90 4.35 6.34
C SER A 425 7.53 4.42 4.87
N ASN A 426 7.18 3.27 4.30
CA ASN A 426 6.51 3.19 3.01
C ASN A 426 5.20 2.40 3.18
N ILE A 427 4.35 2.39 2.15
CA ILE A 427 3.03 1.74 2.17
C ILE A 427 3.12 0.24 2.50
N LEU A 428 4.19 -0.44 2.08
CA LEU A 428 4.41 -1.86 2.33
C LEU A 428 5.04 -2.14 3.69
N TRP A 429 5.64 -1.11 4.32
CA TRP A 429 6.38 -1.27 5.56
C TRP A 429 6.28 -0.05 6.46
N GLN A 430 5.33 -0.09 7.37
CA GLN A 430 5.20 0.91 8.42
C GLN A 430 6.27 0.70 9.49
N LYS A 431 7.07 1.72 9.76
CA LYS A 431 8.09 1.72 10.79
C LYS A 431 7.64 2.51 11.99
N LYS A 432 7.82 1.95 13.19
CA LYS A 432 7.50 2.67 14.42
C LYS A 432 8.31 3.95 14.59
N TRP A 433 9.59 3.91 14.24
CA TRP A 433 10.48 5.07 14.36
C TRP A 433 11.00 5.50 12.99
N THR A 434 10.80 6.78 12.69
CA THR A 434 11.34 7.44 11.49
C THR A 434 12.04 8.74 11.91
N TRP A 435 13.06 9.13 11.14
CA TRP A 435 13.85 10.31 11.43
C TRP A 435 14.39 10.94 10.15
N SER A 436 14.72 12.23 10.22
CA SER A 436 15.49 12.90 9.17
C SER A 436 16.46 13.91 9.78
N ALA A 437 17.57 14.13 9.07
CA ALA A 437 18.52 15.18 9.36
C ALA A 437 19.03 15.77 8.05
N GLY A 438 19.16 17.09 7.96
CA GLY A 438 19.55 17.74 6.73
C GLY A 438 20.16 19.11 6.92
N VAL A 439 20.55 19.69 5.79
CA VAL A 439 20.99 21.08 5.64
C VAL A 439 20.12 21.76 4.60
N GLU A 440 19.80 23.01 4.80
CA GLU A 440 18.95 23.81 3.93
C GLU A 440 19.53 25.21 3.79
N LEU A 441 19.65 25.70 2.58
CA LEU A 441 20.07 27.05 2.24
C LEU A 441 18.93 27.73 1.48
N ILE A 442 18.44 28.84 2.02
CA ILE A 442 17.32 29.57 1.49
C ILE A 442 17.74 31.01 1.22
N THR A 443 17.39 31.51 0.07
CA THR A 443 17.35 32.95 -0.20
C THR A 443 15.92 33.33 -0.55
N SER A 444 15.39 34.35 0.13
CA SER A 444 14.00 34.78 -0.05
C SER A 444 13.93 36.29 -0.10
N ASP A 445 13.26 36.79 -1.14
CA ASP A 445 12.91 38.20 -1.26
C ASP A 445 11.45 38.37 -0.90
N GLU A 446 11.18 39.00 0.23
CA GLU A 446 9.87 39.05 0.86
C GLU A 446 9.39 40.46 1.08
N ARG A 447 8.07 40.63 0.98
CA ARG A 447 7.39 41.87 1.37
C ARG A 447 6.57 41.61 2.62
N ASP A 448 6.79 42.42 3.63
CA ASP A 448 5.96 42.55 4.82
C ASP A 448 5.54 44.01 5.01
N ILE A 449 4.47 44.20 5.74
CA ILE A 449 4.02 45.53 6.13
C ILE A 449 4.61 45.84 7.49
N VAL A 450 5.35 46.95 7.59
CA VAL A 450 5.97 47.41 8.85
C VAL A 450 5.43 48.79 9.17
N GLY A 451 4.64 48.90 10.27
CA GLY A 451 4.03 50.18 10.70
C GLY A 451 2.87 50.63 9.81
N THR A 452 2.52 51.89 9.88
CA THR A 452 1.23 52.41 9.42
C THR A 452 1.08 52.52 7.90
N ASP A 453 2.08 52.24 7.04
CA ASP A 453 1.87 52.30 5.58
C ASP A 453 3.08 51.87 4.72
N VAL A 454 4.14 51.34 5.26
CA VAL A 454 5.33 51.04 4.48
C VAL A 454 5.47 49.56 4.21
N SER A 455 5.08 49.12 3.01
CA SER A 455 5.49 47.81 2.47
C SER A 455 7.00 47.79 2.32
N ARG A 456 7.69 47.04 3.18
CA ARG A 456 9.14 46.89 3.13
C ARG A 456 9.54 45.61 2.43
N ARG A 457 10.32 45.74 1.39
CA ARG A 457 10.95 44.59 0.70
C ARG A 457 12.27 44.25 1.39
N ARG A 458 12.46 42.97 1.76
CA ARG A 458 13.67 42.50 2.44
C ARG A 458 14.14 41.20 1.84
N THR A 459 15.43 41.07 1.67
CA THR A 459 16.05 39.82 1.25
C THR A 459 16.64 39.10 2.46
N PHE A 460 16.29 37.83 2.61
CA PHE A 460 16.78 36.97 3.68
C PHE A 460 17.67 35.90 3.10
N PHE A 461 18.77 35.60 3.78
CA PHE A 461 19.61 34.43 3.54
C PHE A 461 19.57 33.59 4.82
N VAL A 462 19.01 32.38 4.72
CA VAL A 462 18.82 31.52 5.88
C VAL A 462 19.54 30.19 5.64
N GLY A 463 20.45 29.84 6.56
CA GLY A 463 21.00 28.49 6.68
C GLY A 463 20.25 27.76 7.80
N ALA A 464 19.76 26.55 7.53
CA ALA A 464 18.98 25.77 8.47
C ALA A 464 19.49 24.33 8.57
N LEU A 465 19.32 23.73 9.76
CA LEU A 465 19.60 22.31 10.04
C LEU A 465 18.29 21.61 10.46
N PRO A 466 17.41 21.26 9.52
CA PRO A 466 16.16 20.60 9.84
C PRO A 466 16.39 19.18 10.33
N LEU A 467 15.83 18.88 11.51
CA LEU A 467 15.84 17.59 12.16
C LEU A 467 14.40 17.14 12.40
N SER A 468 14.10 15.87 12.26
CA SER A 468 12.82 15.29 12.67
C SER A 468 12.99 13.92 13.32
N LEU A 469 12.10 13.65 14.28
CA LEU A 469 11.95 12.33 14.90
C LEU A 469 10.46 12.05 15.03
N ASN A 470 10.00 10.92 14.49
CA ASN A 470 8.59 10.55 14.56
C ASN A 470 8.45 9.12 15.08
N TYR A 471 7.42 8.92 15.89
CA TYR A 471 6.93 7.62 16.32
C TYR A 471 5.55 7.38 15.73
N ASP A 472 5.36 6.24 15.09
CA ASP A 472 4.07 5.82 14.54
C ASP A 472 3.70 4.45 15.13
N GLY A 473 2.75 4.48 16.07
CA GLY A 473 2.14 3.30 16.68
C GLY A 473 0.71 3.06 16.21
N SER A 474 0.32 3.66 15.07
CA SER A 474 -0.99 3.43 14.46
C SER A 474 -1.04 2.09 13.69
N ASP A 475 -2.23 1.62 13.44
CA ASP A 475 -2.51 0.37 12.72
C ASP A 475 -2.35 0.50 11.19
N ASP A 476 -2.57 1.69 10.62
CA ASP A 476 -2.44 1.95 9.19
C ASP A 476 -1.82 3.32 8.93
N LEU A 477 -0.99 3.43 7.88
CA LEU A 477 -0.27 4.66 7.55
C LEU A 477 -1.19 5.73 6.94
N LEU A 478 -2.20 5.34 6.16
CA LEU A 478 -3.06 6.24 5.39
C LEU A 478 -4.45 6.47 6.02
N ASP A 479 -4.99 5.46 6.71
CA ASP A 479 -6.34 5.49 7.30
C ASP A 479 -6.33 4.87 8.71
N ALA A 480 -5.56 5.47 9.62
CA ALA A 480 -5.40 4.99 10.98
C ALA A 480 -6.73 4.94 11.73
N THR A 481 -7.04 3.79 12.33
CA THR A 481 -8.23 3.57 13.16
C THR A 481 -7.89 3.35 14.63
N ARG A 482 -6.66 2.94 14.92
CA ARG A 482 -6.19 2.67 16.29
C ARG A 482 -4.74 3.10 16.47
N GLY A 483 -4.39 3.51 17.70
CA GLY A 483 -3.04 3.84 18.09
C GLY A 483 -2.77 5.33 18.16
N PHE A 484 -1.50 5.72 18.09
CA PHE A 484 -1.11 7.11 18.18
C PHE A 484 0.17 7.39 17.39
N ARG A 485 0.37 8.65 17.04
CA ARG A 485 1.57 9.17 16.37
C ARG A 485 2.12 10.36 17.15
N LEU A 486 3.43 10.44 17.25
CA LEU A 486 4.14 11.59 17.82
C LEU A 486 5.21 12.03 16.84
N GLY A 487 5.35 13.34 16.66
CA GLY A 487 6.36 13.94 15.80
C GLY A 487 7.02 15.13 16.48
N LEU A 488 8.34 15.16 16.43
CA LEU A 488 9.14 16.30 16.86
C LEU A 488 9.97 16.78 15.66
N ARG A 489 9.89 18.05 15.37
CA ARG A 489 10.74 18.75 14.40
C ARG A 489 11.49 19.86 15.10
N ALA A 490 12.77 20.00 14.81
CA ALA A 490 13.60 21.08 15.27
C ALA A 490 14.51 21.56 14.15
N SER A 491 14.60 22.85 13.94
CA SER A 491 15.46 23.47 12.93
C SER A 491 16.22 24.62 13.57
N PRO A 492 17.46 24.42 14.03
CA PRO A 492 18.37 25.51 14.25
C PRO A 492 18.63 26.26 12.94
N GLU A 493 18.45 27.59 12.97
CA GLU A 493 18.53 28.43 11.78
C GLU A 493 19.41 29.66 12.06
N VAL A 494 20.18 30.05 11.07
CA VAL A 494 20.96 31.32 11.09
C VAL A 494 20.49 32.14 9.92
N SER A 495 20.04 33.36 10.19
CA SER A 495 19.63 34.33 9.19
C SER A 495 20.70 35.44 9.06
N LEU A 496 21.09 35.70 7.80
CA LEU A 496 22.02 36.75 7.44
C LEU A 496 21.23 37.91 6.83
N GLN A 497 20.77 38.82 7.69
CA GLN A 497 20.08 40.06 7.28
C GLN A 497 20.47 41.20 8.24
N ASN A 498 21.20 42.20 7.75
CA ASN A 498 21.71 43.29 8.58
C ASN A 498 22.49 42.83 9.85
N GLY A 499 23.26 41.73 9.68
CA GLY A 499 23.96 40.99 10.73
C GLY A 499 23.54 39.53 10.78
N ALA A 500 24.30 38.68 11.49
CA ALA A 500 24.00 37.27 11.68
C ALA A 500 23.27 37.09 13.03
N PHE A 501 22.15 36.38 13.02
CA PHE A 501 21.46 35.97 14.26
C PHE A 501 20.93 34.57 14.13
N GLY A 502 20.95 33.81 15.22
CA GLY A 502 20.48 32.46 15.29
C GLY A 502 19.11 32.35 15.99
N TYR A 503 18.31 31.39 15.58
CA TYR A 503 17.09 31.00 16.25
C TYR A 503 16.83 29.53 16.06
N VAL A 504 15.95 28.96 16.89
CA VAL A 504 15.52 27.56 16.75
C VAL A 504 14.02 27.56 16.52
N ARG A 505 13.60 26.94 15.42
CA ARG A 505 12.20 26.67 15.11
C ARG A 505 11.89 25.24 15.45
N SER A 506 10.95 25.00 16.37
CA SER A 506 10.56 23.66 16.81
C SER A 506 9.06 23.46 16.71
N GLN A 507 8.64 22.24 16.45
CA GLN A 507 7.23 21.87 16.37
C GLN A 507 7.06 20.45 16.89
N PHE A 508 6.04 20.27 17.72
CA PHE A 508 5.55 18.99 18.19
C PHE A 508 4.18 18.72 17.56
N ASP A 509 3.97 17.52 17.04
CA ASP A 509 2.71 17.02 16.52
C ASP A 509 2.37 15.71 17.27
N GLY A 510 1.17 15.61 17.81
CA GLY A 510 0.63 14.38 18.41
C GLY A 510 -0.74 14.07 17.84
N SER A 511 -1.00 12.82 17.49
CA SER A 511 -2.31 12.35 17.04
C SER A 511 -2.66 11.05 17.73
N PHE A 512 -3.96 10.82 17.99
CA PHE A 512 -4.44 9.56 18.53
C PHE A 512 -5.69 9.10 17.76
N TYR A 513 -5.91 7.78 17.75
CA TYR A 513 -7.01 7.12 17.06
C TYR A 513 -7.59 6.04 17.97
N VAL A 514 -8.90 6.13 18.24
CA VAL A 514 -9.62 5.20 19.13
C VAL A 514 -10.88 4.69 18.43
N PRO A 515 -10.95 3.38 18.12
CA PRO A 515 -12.16 2.80 17.55
C PRO A 515 -13.27 2.75 18.61
N THR A 516 -14.42 3.32 18.26
CA THR A 516 -15.61 3.35 19.12
C THR A 516 -16.71 2.55 18.43
N GLY A 517 -16.62 1.20 18.54
CA GLY A 517 -17.47 0.28 17.81
C GLY A 517 -16.96 -0.07 16.41
N LYS A 518 -17.83 -0.72 15.59
CA LYS A 518 -17.44 -1.29 14.29
C LYS A 518 -17.29 -0.26 13.15
N ARG A 519 -17.82 0.95 13.31
CA ARG A 519 -17.92 1.95 12.21
C ARG A 519 -17.42 3.33 12.58
N ILE A 520 -17.05 3.59 13.82
CA ILE A 520 -16.68 4.92 14.31
C ILE A 520 -15.26 4.88 14.84
N THR A 521 -14.45 5.80 14.39
CA THR A 521 -13.11 6.08 14.94
C THR A 521 -13.08 7.51 15.43
N LEU A 522 -12.78 7.70 16.72
CA LEU A 522 -12.45 9.02 17.27
C LEU A 522 -10.97 9.31 16.99
N ALA A 523 -10.68 10.45 16.39
CA ALA A 523 -9.34 10.89 16.11
C ALA A 523 -9.11 12.29 16.66
N GLY A 524 -7.96 12.50 17.30
CA GLY A 524 -7.57 13.80 17.81
C GLY A 524 -6.14 14.15 17.43
N ARG A 525 -5.87 15.45 17.30
CA ARG A 525 -4.54 16.01 17.01
C ARG A 525 -4.25 17.19 17.91
N ALA A 526 -3.01 17.28 18.37
CA ALA A 526 -2.43 18.48 18.97
C ALA A 526 -1.16 18.85 18.21
N ARG A 527 -0.99 20.14 17.92
CA ARG A 527 0.22 20.70 17.31
C ARG A 527 0.66 21.91 18.12
N LEU A 528 1.91 21.92 18.53
CA LEU A 528 2.54 23.01 19.27
C LEU A 528 3.80 23.45 18.55
N GLY A 529 3.98 24.75 18.38
CA GLY A 529 5.15 25.30 17.69
C GLY A 529 5.80 26.43 18.49
N THR A 530 7.11 26.56 18.35
CA THR A 530 7.90 27.65 18.97
C THR A 530 9.05 28.08 18.08
N ILE A 531 9.32 29.40 18.06
CA ILE A 531 10.54 30.00 17.53
C ILE A 531 11.21 30.79 18.66
N ALA A 532 12.35 30.30 19.11
CA ALA A 532 13.15 30.90 20.19
C ALA A 532 14.46 31.47 19.64
N GLY A 533 14.96 32.54 20.22
CA GLY A 533 16.25 33.17 19.87
C GLY A 533 16.15 34.47 19.06
N ALA A 534 15.02 34.73 18.38
CA ALA A 534 14.84 35.95 17.58
C ALA A 534 13.49 36.62 17.81
N LYS A 535 13.41 37.92 17.56
CA LYS A 535 12.14 38.67 17.53
C LYS A 535 11.38 38.37 16.24
N SER A 536 10.04 38.43 16.25
CA SER A 536 9.19 38.20 15.07
C SER A 536 9.62 39.04 13.86
N SER A 537 9.93 40.32 14.08
CA SER A 537 10.36 41.28 13.04
C SER A 537 11.70 40.94 12.37
N ALA A 538 12.53 40.10 12.99
CA ALA A 538 13.80 39.64 12.41
C ALA A 538 13.65 38.36 11.59
N ILE A 539 12.61 37.57 11.86
CA ILE A 539 12.35 36.32 11.19
C ILE A 539 11.66 36.59 9.85
N ALA A 540 12.12 35.94 8.78
CA ALA A 540 11.47 36.00 7.48
C ALA A 540 9.97 35.66 7.61
N PRO A 541 9.03 36.42 7.06
CA PRO A 541 7.60 36.12 7.10
C PRO A 541 7.27 34.69 6.71
N SER A 542 7.86 34.16 5.66
CA SER A 542 7.68 32.76 5.22
C SER A 542 8.12 31.70 6.23
N ARG A 543 8.93 32.07 7.23
CA ARG A 543 9.45 31.16 8.29
C ARG A 543 8.68 31.26 9.61
N ARG A 544 7.75 32.21 9.75
CA ARG A 544 6.87 32.35 10.92
C ARG A 544 5.83 31.24 10.94
N PHE A 545 5.14 31.05 12.07
CA PHE A 545 3.98 30.18 12.14
C PHE A 545 2.73 30.92 11.68
N TYR A 546 1.85 30.18 10.99
CA TYR A 546 0.52 30.61 10.55
C TYR A 546 -0.49 29.53 10.86
N ALA A 547 -1.76 29.90 11.06
CA ALA A 547 -2.85 28.95 11.29
C ALA A 547 -4.11 29.34 10.51
N GLY A 548 -4.98 28.35 10.30
CA GLY A 548 -6.16 28.40 9.45
C GLY A 548 -5.97 27.63 8.14
N GLY A 549 -7.04 27.07 7.63
CA GLY A 549 -7.02 26.24 6.43
C GLY A 549 -7.26 24.76 6.69
N GLY A 550 -7.36 23.97 5.62
CA GLY A 550 -7.75 22.56 5.65
C GLY A 550 -6.82 21.61 6.40
N GLY A 551 -5.55 21.96 6.55
CA GLY A 551 -4.54 21.22 7.33
C GLY A 551 -4.25 21.77 8.73
N SER A 552 -4.96 22.82 9.13
CA SER A 552 -4.77 23.56 10.38
C SER A 552 -6.10 23.64 11.15
N VAL A 553 -6.73 24.81 11.24
CA VAL A 553 -8.03 25.02 11.87
C VAL A 553 -9.08 25.20 10.76
N ARG A 554 -9.84 24.16 10.49
CA ARG A 554 -10.93 24.19 9.48
C ARG A 554 -12.05 25.11 9.95
N GLY A 555 -12.67 25.83 9.04
CA GLY A 555 -13.61 26.89 9.36
C GLY A 555 -13.03 28.28 9.14
N TYR A 556 -11.69 28.41 9.10
CA TYR A 556 -10.99 29.66 8.76
C TYR A 556 -10.26 29.51 7.42
N GLY A 557 -10.15 30.64 6.70
CA GLY A 557 -9.33 30.69 5.47
C GLY A 557 -7.86 30.39 5.76
N PHE A 558 -7.12 30.04 4.72
CA PHE A 558 -5.70 29.70 4.81
C PHE A 558 -4.90 30.85 5.44
N GLN A 559 -4.16 30.58 6.51
CA GLN A 559 -3.30 31.51 7.26
C GLN A 559 -4.04 32.68 7.94
N GLN A 560 -5.36 32.65 8.09
CA GLN A 560 -6.16 33.79 8.56
C GLN A 560 -6.26 33.92 10.08
N ILE A 561 -5.65 33.04 10.87
CA ILE A 561 -5.67 33.07 12.34
C ILE A 561 -4.38 33.67 12.89
N GLY A 562 -4.47 34.52 13.89
CA GLY A 562 -3.36 35.07 14.65
C GLY A 562 -3.25 36.58 14.62
N PRO A 563 -2.08 37.14 15.02
CA PRO A 563 -1.80 38.55 14.94
C PRO A 563 -1.99 39.10 13.53
N ARG A 564 -2.51 40.34 13.45
CA ARG A 564 -2.71 41.04 12.19
C ARG A 564 -1.90 42.34 12.20
N ASP A 565 -1.47 42.74 11.02
CA ASP A 565 -0.81 44.00 10.78
C ASP A 565 -1.83 45.16 10.67
N THR A 566 -1.35 46.36 10.37
CA THR A 566 -2.17 47.58 10.25
C THR A 566 -3.11 47.55 9.02
N ALA A 567 -2.81 46.72 8.01
CA ALA A 567 -3.67 46.48 6.85
C ALA A 567 -4.71 45.37 7.10
N ASN A 568 -4.74 44.84 8.32
CA ASN A 568 -5.56 43.68 8.71
C ASN A 568 -5.15 42.37 8.02
N ASP A 569 -3.91 42.27 7.51
CA ASP A 569 -3.35 41.05 6.95
C ASP A 569 -2.67 40.20 8.05
N PRO A 570 -2.63 38.86 7.92
CA PRO A 570 -1.99 38.00 8.94
C PRO A 570 -0.49 38.24 9.02
N ASP A 571 0.03 38.62 10.20
CA ASP A 571 1.48 38.84 10.44
C ASP A 571 2.24 37.56 10.83
N GLY A 572 1.51 36.46 11.11
CA GLY A 572 2.08 35.26 11.66
C GLY A 572 2.63 35.43 13.08
N GLY A 573 3.35 34.45 13.58
CA GLY A 573 3.88 34.51 14.94
C GLY A 573 5.02 33.57 15.22
N ARG A 574 5.53 33.66 16.47
CA ARG A 574 6.63 32.83 16.94
C ARG A 574 6.17 31.56 17.62
N SER A 575 4.91 31.45 18.02
CA SER A 575 4.41 30.18 18.55
C SER A 575 2.99 29.88 18.07
N LEU A 576 2.68 28.62 18.10
CA LEU A 576 1.48 28.01 17.55
C LEU A 576 0.90 27.03 18.56
N ALA A 577 -0.42 27.06 18.72
CA ALA A 577 -1.16 25.97 19.35
C ALA A 577 -2.39 25.62 18.50
N GLU A 578 -2.50 24.36 18.11
CA GLU A 578 -3.64 23.83 17.37
C GLU A 578 -4.11 22.51 17.98
N PHE A 579 -5.41 22.32 17.99
CA PHE A 579 -6.09 21.11 18.43
C PHE A 579 -7.19 20.77 17.43
N ALA A 580 -7.38 19.49 17.17
CA ALA A 580 -8.47 19.00 16.33
C ALA A 580 -9.06 17.72 16.94
N LEU A 581 -10.37 17.60 16.86
CA LEU A 581 -11.10 16.39 17.25
C LEU A 581 -12.10 16.08 16.15
N GLU A 582 -12.15 14.82 15.73
CA GLU A 582 -13.09 14.36 14.71
C GLU A 582 -13.62 12.95 15.01
N ALA A 583 -14.86 12.69 14.62
CA ALA A 583 -15.44 11.36 14.61
C ALA A 583 -15.58 10.87 13.18
N ARG A 584 -14.80 9.86 12.80
CA ARG A 584 -14.81 9.25 11.47
C ARG A 584 -15.85 8.13 11.45
N ILE A 585 -16.98 8.35 10.77
CA ILE A 585 -18.09 7.39 10.68
C ILE A 585 -18.08 6.80 9.27
N ARG A 586 -17.87 5.47 9.15
CA ARG A 586 -17.70 4.78 7.87
C ARG A 586 -18.93 3.98 7.46
N PHE A 587 -19.36 4.11 6.18
CA PHE A 587 -20.46 3.41 5.55
C PHE A 587 -19.99 2.81 4.21
N GLY A 588 -19.43 1.60 4.25
CA GLY A 588 -18.80 1.01 3.07
C GLY A 588 -17.65 1.87 2.53
N PRO A 589 -17.66 2.29 1.25
CA PRO A 589 -16.64 3.16 0.68
C PRO A 589 -16.79 4.63 1.05
N PHE A 590 -17.89 5.02 1.69
CA PHE A 590 -18.16 6.40 2.08
C PHE A 590 -17.95 6.62 3.58
N GLY A 591 -17.70 7.87 3.97
CA GLY A 591 -17.61 8.27 5.37
C GLY A 591 -18.09 9.70 5.59
N VAL A 592 -18.59 9.95 6.80
CA VAL A 592 -18.95 11.28 7.29
C VAL A 592 -18.11 11.60 8.52
N VAL A 593 -17.59 12.81 8.60
CA VAL A 593 -16.64 13.22 9.64
C VAL A 593 -17.06 14.57 10.23
N PRO A 594 -17.90 14.61 11.26
CA PRO A 594 -18.06 15.80 12.08
C PRO A 594 -16.72 16.12 12.78
N PHE A 595 -16.36 17.39 12.83
CA PHE A 595 -15.13 17.85 13.44
C PHE A 595 -15.28 19.17 14.19
N ILE A 596 -14.40 19.36 15.16
CA ILE A 596 -14.16 20.62 15.83
C ILE A 596 -12.65 20.83 15.94
N ASP A 597 -12.20 22.00 15.51
CA ASP A 597 -10.80 22.42 15.56
C ASP A 597 -10.67 23.69 16.40
N ALA A 598 -9.52 23.86 17.05
CA ALA A 598 -9.18 25.05 17.80
C ALA A 598 -7.72 25.41 17.54
N GLY A 599 -7.40 26.69 17.49
CA GLY A 599 -6.01 27.11 17.41
C GLY A 599 -5.80 28.61 17.45
N ASN A 600 -4.55 29.00 17.69
CA ASN A 600 -4.12 30.39 17.62
C ASN A 600 -2.61 30.48 17.37
N ILE A 601 -2.20 31.64 16.92
CA ILE A 601 -0.81 32.07 16.72
C ILE A 601 -0.48 33.19 17.71
N TYR A 602 0.73 33.16 18.26
CA TYR A 602 1.15 34.14 19.26
C TYR A 602 2.48 34.79 18.87
N SER A 603 2.61 36.10 19.14
CA SER A 603 3.85 36.86 18.95
C SER A 603 4.95 36.46 19.95
N ARG A 604 4.61 35.80 21.05
CA ARG A 604 5.54 35.29 22.08
C ARG A 604 6.19 33.99 21.60
N ALA A 605 7.36 33.64 22.17
CA ALA A 605 8.05 32.41 21.83
C ALA A 605 7.28 31.14 22.26
N LEU A 606 6.54 31.21 23.36
CA LEU A 606 5.72 30.07 23.83
C LEU A 606 4.23 30.43 23.76
N PRO A 607 3.38 29.45 23.38
CA PRO A 607 1.94 29.65 23.36
C PRO A 607 1.39 29.81 24.78
N ASN A 608 0.45 30.70 24.95
CA ASN A 608 -0.22 30.93 26.25
C ASN A 608 -1.66 30.40 26.25
N PHE A 609 -2.10 29.77 25.18
CA PHE A 609 -3.43 29.16 24.98
C PHE A 609 -4.62 30.13 25.12
N SER A 610 -4.37 31.43 25.16
CA SER A 610 -5.44 32.43 25.19
C SER A 610 -5.98 32.73 23.79
N GLY A 611 -7.23 33.19 23.70
CA GLY A 611 -7.83 33.66 22.47
C GLY A 611 -7.93 32.58 21.38
N LEU A 612 -8.09 31.30 21.74
CA LEU A 612 -8.26 30.23 20.78
C LEU A 612 -9.44 30.51 19.86
N ARG A 613 -9.23 30.27 18.58
CA ARG A 613 -10.22 30.38 17.50
C ARG A 613 -10.76 29.00 17.23
N TYR A 614 -12.09 28.86 17.26
CA TYR A 614 -12.78 27.56 17.10
C TYR A 614 -13.47 27.48 15.75
N GLY A 615 -13.27 26.38 15.04
CA GLY A 615 -13.97 26.03 13.81
C GLY A 615 -14.66 24.68 13.96
N ALA A 616 -15.86 24.56 13.39
CA ALA A 616 -16.58 23.28 13.35
C ALA A 616 -17.13 23.02 11.97
N GLY A 617 -17.41 21.75 11.66
CA GLY A 617 -17.92 21.40 10.36
C GLY A 617 -18.16 19.92 10.14
N LEU A 618 -18.41 19.59 8.88
CA LEU A 618 -18.62 18.24 8.41
C LEU A 618 -17.70 17.95 7.23
N GLY A 619 -17.11 16.77 7.23
CA GLY A 619 -16.34 16.23 6.13
C GLY A 619 -17.04 15.04 5.48
N LEU A 620 -16.92 14.94 4.17
CA LEU A 620 -17.25 13.75 3.40
C LEU A 620 -15.98 13.03 2.99
N ARG A 621 -16.00 11.70 3.01
CA ARG A 621 -14.89 10.83 2.61
C ARG A 621 -15.36 9.82 1.58
N TYR A 622 -14.53 9.59 0.57
CA TYR A 622 -14.65 8.46 -0.34
C TYR A 622 -13.35 7.65 -0.26
N HIS A 623 -13.42 6.43 0.29
CA HIS A 623 -12.27 5.56 0.47
C HIS A 623 -11.95 4.85 -0.84
N SER A 624 -10.86 5.25 -1.49
CA SER A 624 -10.31 4.62 -2.69
C SER A 624 -9.11 3.74 -2.35
N ASN A 625 -8.63 2.92 -3.31
CA ASN A 625 -7.45 2.04 -3.13
C ASN A 625 -6.14 2.80 -2.88
N PHE A 626 -6.09 4.11 -3.16
CA PHE A 626 -4.91 4.97 -2.95
C PHE A 626 -5.12 5.99 -1.83
N GLY A 627 -6.14 5.78 -0.97
CA GLY A 627 -6.46 6.63 0.18
C GLY A 627 -7.79 7.35 0.05
N PRO A 628 -8.29 7.94 1.13
CA PRO A 628 -9.56 8.65 1.13
C PRO A 628 -9.46 9.99 0.41
N ILE A 629 -10.41 10.27 -0.49
CA ILE A 629 -10.69 11.60 -1.02
C ILE A 629 -11.59 12.30 -0.02
N ARG A 630 -11.24 13.53 0.39
CA ARG A 630 -12.00 14.30 1.37
C ARG A 630 -12.52 15.62 0.82
N ILE A 631 -13.72 15.98 1.28
CA ILE A 631 -14.32 17.30 1.12
C ILE A 631 -14.75 17.75 2.51
N ASP A 632 -14.14 18.81 3.03
CA ASP A 632 -14.47 19.38 4.34
C ASP A 632 -15.16 20.73 4.17
N VAL A 633 -16.28 20.92 4.86
CA VAL A 633 -17.00 22.19 4.94
C VAL A 633 -17.00 22.63 6.41
N GLY A 634 -16.50 23.82 6.67
CA GLY A 634 -16.35 24.34 8.02
C GLY A 634 -16.81 25.79 8.17
N THR A 635 -17.10 26.17 9.40
CA THR A 635 -17.48 27.53 9.81
C THR A 635 -16.77 27.94 11.08
N PRO A 636 -16.40 29.23 11.26
CA PRO A 636 -15.89 29.74 12.53
C PRO A 636 -17.02 29.80 13.57
N ILE A 637 -16.77 29.30 14.79
CA ILE A 637 -17.71 29.40 15.91
C ILE A 637 -17.67 30.83 16.51
N ASN A 638 -16.47 31.35 16.79
CA ASN A 638 -16.22 32.68 17.34
C ASN A 638 -15.72 33.65 16.25
N ARG A 639 -16.55 33.84 15.25
CA ARG A 639 -16.26 34.67 14.08
C ARG A 639 -15.93 36.12 14.44
N GLN A 640 -14.89 36.66 13.81
CA GLN A 640 -14.51 38.07 13.89
C GLN A 640 -14.73 38.81 12.55
N PRO A 641 -14.74 40.15 12.55
CA PRO A 641 -14.76 40.91 11.30
C PRO A 641 -13.62 40.48 10.36
N GLY A 642 -13.95 40.22 9.09
CA GLY A 642 -12.98 39.72 8.12
C GLY A 642 -12.93 38.20 7.96
N ASP A 643 -13.46 37.41 8.89
CA ASP A 643 -13.51 35.96 8.75
C ASP A 643 -14.56 35.52 7.71
N THR A 644 -14.22 34.54 6.90
CA THR A 644 -15.16 33.89 5.98
C THR A 644 -16.28 33.18 6.74
N ARG A 645 -17.48 33.15 6.18
CA ARG A 645 -18.63 32.44 6.83
C ARG A 645 -18.50 30.93 6.70
N ILE A 646 -18.11 30.48 5.53
CA ILE A 646 -18.01 29.06 5.18
C ILE A 646 -16.69 28.86 4.45
N THR A 647 -16.00 27.80 4.79
CA THR A 647 -14.77 27.37 4.11
C THR A 647 -14.96 25.97 3.53
N VAL A 648 -14.39 25.72 2.37
CA VAL A 648 -14.43 24.43 1.69
C VAL A 648 -13.00 23.99 1.35
N PHE A 649 -12.67 22.73 1.64
CA PHE A 649 -11.38 22.15 1.33
C PHE A 649 -11.57 20.79 0.65
N VAL A 650 -10.87 20.58 -0.44
CA VAL A 650 -10.84 19.31 -1.17
C VAL A 650 -9.41 18.81 -1.23
N SER A 651 -9.17 17.59 -0.77
CA SER A 651 -7.83 17.00 -0.80
C SER A 651 -7.85 15.47 -0.73
N LEU A 652 -6.69 14.85 -0.98
CA LEU A 652 -6.46 13.42 -0.80
C LEU A 652 -5.87 13.15 0.59
N GLY A 653 -6.24 12.03 1.21
CA GLY A 653 -5.80 11.62 2.56
C GLY A 653 -6.73 12.11 3.67
N GLN A 654 -6.46 11.65 4.91
CA GLN A 654 -7.13 12.14 6.11
C GLN A 654 -6.58 13.53 6.52
N ALA A 655 -7.29 14.21 7.43
CA ALA A 655 -6.84 15.52 7.91
C ALA A 655 -5.54 15.43 8.73
N PHE A 656 -5.33 14.29 9.43
CA PHE A 656 -4.13 13.96 10.20
C PHE A 656 -4.07 12.45 10.47
#